data_5289c3c49e982c7a35d1e6f90781886e
#
_entry.id   5289c3c49e982c7a35d1e6f90781886e
#
_cell.length_a   1.000
_cell.length_b   1.000
_cell.length_c   1.000
_cell.angle_alpha   90.00
_cell.angle_beta   90.00
_cell.angle_gamma   90.00
#
_symmetry.space_group_name_H-M   'P 1'
#
loop_
_entity.id
_entity.type
_entity.pdbx_description
1 polymer ?
#
loop_
_entity_poly.entity_id
_entity_poly.type
_entity_poly.pdbx_seq_one_letter_code
_entity_poly.pdbx_strand_id
1 'polypeptide(L)'
;MQQYDAEHIQVLEGLDAVRMRPGMYIGSTGPRGLHHMLWEIVDNAIDEAMGGYVSHIEVTLHLDGSASVLDNGRGVPVDMHPSLKISGVEVIYTRLHAGGKFNNDNYGYSGGLHGVGASVVNALSKWLTVDVYRDFKHFRMRFSSSVNEKTGKILGGRPEGPLLELGVTQQRGTLVRFMPDDDVFETTDFNTEIVGRRLRELAYLNKGLKITFTDERIMPPNQEDRDDEEGEQEWEGFMAGDGQISLGYTQVFCYEGGISDYVKYLNKDKTPLFEEPILLEGAKDDVIFRVAIQYTDSYTENTFSYVNNIPTGEGGSHETGFKMAYTKVMNDFARRLNLLKEKENNLGGDDFREGMTAVMIAMMKNPQFEGQTKGRLGNMDVRPVVETILTQQLTAYFEDLKHQELAQQLVEKAVRAAHVREAARKARDVARTRNALEAAPLVGKLSSCTGRKAEQNELFIVEGDSAGGSAKQGRDRRFQAILPLRGKPLNAEKKRLDQVLANEEFRTVITALGTNIDESFSLEGLKYHKVIILSDADQDGAHIRAILLTFFYRYMRELITAGHVFIGMPPLYKVQRGNRAQYAYDDLGLKKLTRGNSKGYTIQRYKGLGEMNPEQLWSTTMDPQQRKLLQVTIEDAAQAERVVTILMGDKVEPRREYISQYANFNREDSFSEMAGVTVGGGGEA
;
A
#
# COMPACT_ATOMS: atom_id res chain seq x y z
N MET A 1 31.05 33.22 10.17
CA MET A 1 30.50 32.40 9.07
C MET A 1 31.57 31.43 8.69
N GLN A 2 31.36 30.13 8.84
CA GLN A 2 32.29 29.14 8.30
C GLN A 2 32.25 29.25 6.78
N GLN A 3 33.40 29.40 6.15
CA GLN A 3 33.54 29.51 4.72
C GLN A 3 33.22 28.13 4.13
N TYR A 4 32.22 28.03 3.27
CA TYR A 4 31.86 26.80 2.56
C TYR A 4 32.74 26.69 1.34
N ASP A 5 33.72 25.80 1.35
CA ASP A 5 34.64 25.56 0.28
C ASP A 5 34.67 24.06 -0.11
N ALA A 6 35.47 23.72 -1.09
CA ALA A 6 35.55 22.35 -1.63
C ALA A 6 36.01 21.30 -0.62
N GLU A 7 36.70 21.69 0.45
CA GLU A 7 37.14 20.76 1.51
C GLU A 7 35.97 20.22 2.31
N HIS A 8 34.81 20.90 2.30
CA HIS A 8 33.59 20.45 2.97
C HIS A 8 32.74 19.53 2.13
N ILE A 9 33.14 19.25 0.87
CA ILE A 9 32.41 18.32 0.00
C ILE A 9 32.89 16.90 0.29
N GLN A 10 32.04 16.08 0.89
CA GLN A 10 32.28 14.66 1.10
C GLN A 10 31.83 13.85 -0.12
N VAL A 11 32.71 13.06 -0.70
CA VAL A 11 32.40 12.09 -1.75
C VAL A 11 32.18 10.74 -1.08
N LEU A 12 30.99 10.17 -1.24
CA LEU A 12 30.64 8.83 -0.77
C LEU A 12 30.66 7.87 -1.94
N GLU A 13 31.37 6.77 -1.82
CA GLU A 13 31.48 5.76 -2.86
C GLU A 13 30.96 4.40 -2.41
N GLY A 14 30.38 3.66 -3.37
CA GLY A 14 29.96 2.27 -3.17
C GLY A 14 28.88 2.08 -2.07
N LEU A 15 29.03 1.00 -1.32
CA LEU A 15 28.05 0.59 -0.29
C LEU A 15 27.98 1.54 0.92
N ASP A 16 29.04 2.29 1.17
CA ASP A 16 29.06 3.27 2.27
C ASP A 16 28.09 4.42 1.99
N ALA A 17 27.89 4.80 0.74
CA ALA A 17 26.89 5.81 0.33
C ALA A 17 25.45 5.33 0.65
N VAL A 18 25.15 4.05 0.41
CA VAL A 18 23.87 3.43 0.73
C VAL A 18 23.59 3.50 2.23
N ARG A 19 24.59 3.13 3.02
CA ARG A 19 24.46 3.08 4.48
C ARG A 19 24.31 4.46 5.12
N MET A 20 24.97 5.48 4.55
CA MET A 20 24.86 6.87 4.99
C MET A 20 23.49 7.51 4.65
N ARG A 21 22.85 7.08 3.58
CA ARG A 21 21.57 7.62 3.08
C ARG A 21 20.63 6.51 2.65
N PRO A 22 20.23 5.59 3.55
CA PRO A 22 19.40 4.44 3.22
C PRO A 22 18.06 4.86 2.59
N GLY A 23 17.45 5.94 3.07
CA GLY A 23 16.19 6.46 2.54
C GLY A 23 16.18 6.79 1.05
N MET A 24 17.36 7.07 0.44
CA MET A 24 17.47 7.28 -1.01
C MET A 24 17.29 5.98 -1.82
N TYR A 25 17.53 4.82 -1.22
CA TYR A 25 17.52 3.52 -1.88
C TYR A 25 16.29 2.67 -1.51
N ILE A 26 15.87 2.71 -0.24
CA ILE A 26 14.75 1.93 0.29
C ILE A 26 13.56 2.77 0.76
N GLY A 27 13.59 4.09 0.54
CA GLY A 27 12.52 5.03 0.85
C GLY A 27 12.44 5.46 2.32
N SER A 28 12.68 4.56 3.28
CA SER A 28 12.68 4.86 4.73
C SER A 28 13.49 3.83 5.50
N THR A 29 13.76 4.10 6.78
CA THR A 29 14.39 3.15 7.73
C THR A 29 13.39 2.51 8.70
N GLY A 30 12.13 2.85 8.58
CA GLY A 30 11.03 2.22 9.33
C GLY A 30 10.57 0.89 8.71
N PRO A 31 9.42 0.36 9.16
CA PRO A 31 8.91 -0.96 8.73
C PRO A 31 8.80 -1.11 7.21
N ARG A 32 8.40 -0.05 6.49
CA ARG A 32 8.30 -0.06 5.02
C ARG A 32 9.64 -0.33 4.34
N GLY A 33 10.71 0.34 4.79
CA GLY A 33 12.06 0.14 4.24
C GLY A 33 12.61 -1.24 4.60
N LEU A 34 12.29 -1.76 5.79
CA LEU A 34 12.65 -3.12 6.18
C LEU A 34 12.05 -4.15 5.21
N HIS A 35 10.74 -4.09 4.96
CA HIS A 35 10.09 -5.01 4.01
C HIS A 35 10.63 -4.82 2.59
N HIS A 36 11.02 -3.60 2.20
CA HIS A 36 11.60 -3.35 0.88
C HIS A 36 12.89 -4.14 0.64
N MET A 37 13.72 -4.36 1.67
CA MET A 37 14.89 -5.24 1.55
C MET A 37 14.51 -6.66 1.13
N LEU A 38 13.47 -7.22 1.74
CA LEU A 38 12.98 -8.56 1.38
C LEU A 38 12.47 -8.59 -0.07
N TRP A 39 11.73 -7.53 -0.47
CA TRP A 39 11.21 -7.43 -1.84
C TRP A 39 12.32 -7.37 -2.90
N GLU A 40 13.43 -6.70 -2.65
CA GLU A 40 14.56 -6.66 -3.59
C GLU A 40 15.15 -8.05 -3.86
N ILE A 41 15.16 -8.95 -2.87
CA ILE A 41 15.61 -10.33 -3.05
C ILE A 41 14.52 -11.19 -3.71
N VAL A 42 13.26 -11.06 -3.28
CA VAL A 42 12.12 -11.79 -3.88
C VAL A 42 11.97 -11.40 -5.36
N ASP A 43 12.04 -10.11 -5.70
CA ASP A 43 11.91 -9.63 -7.08
C ASP A 43 13.01 -10.19 -8.00
N ASN A 44 14.21 -10.49 -7.46
CA ASN A 44 15.24 -11.18 -8.24
C ASN A 44 14.84 -12.61 -8.61
N ALA A 45 14.21 -13.34 -7.69
CA ALA A 45 13.68 -14.68 -7.95
C ALA A 45 12.48 -14.64 -8.91
N ILE A 46 11.61 -13.63 -8.78
CA ILE A 46 10.48 -13.38 -9.70
C ILE A 46 10.97 -13.05 -11.12
N ASP A 47 12.03 -12.26 -11.27
CA ASP A 47 12.62 -11.98 -12.60
C ASP A 47 13.13 -13.26 -13.28
N GLU A 48 13.72 -14.19 -12.52
CA GLU A 48 14.10 -15.53 -13.03
C GLU A 48 12.84 -16.34 -13.39
N ALA A 49 11.75 -16.23 -12.64
CA ALA A 49 10.49 -16.89 -12.95
C ALA A 49 9.84 -16.33 -14.22
N MET A 50 9.87 -15.02 -14.41
CA MET A 50 9.42 -14.37 -15.65
C MET A 50 10.24 -14.81 -16.87
N GLY A 51 11.51 -15.12 -16.66
CA GLY A 51 12.39 -15.74 -17.67
C GLY A 51 12.10 -17.22 -17.94
N GLY A 52 11.18 -17.86 -17.19
CA GLY A 52 10.83 -19.28 -17.30
C GLY A 52 11.83 -20.22 -16.63
N TYR A 53 12.75 -19.72 -15.80
CA TYR A 53 13.80 -20.52 -15.16
C TYR A 53 13.46 -20.98 -13.75
N VAL A 54 12.49 -20.34 -13.08
CA VAL A 54 12.04 -20.62 -11.71
C VAL A 54 10.60 -21.08 -11.73
N SER A 55 10.32 -22.17 -11.02
CA SER A 55 8.96 -22.70 -10.78
C SER A 55 8.58 -22.72 -9.30
N HIS A 56 9.55 -22.56 -8.41
CA HIS A 56 9.34 -22.56 -6.97
C HIS A 56 10.25 -21.56 -6.27
N ILE A 57 9.66 -20.72 -5.40
CA ILE A 57 10.35 -19.78 -4.52
C ILE A 57 9.96 -20.11 -3.08
N GLU A 58 10.95 -20.16 -2.19
CA GLU A 58 10.73 -20.33 -0.76
C GLU A 58 11.20 -19.07 -0.02
N VAL A 59 10.33 -18.53 0.82
CA VAL A 59 10.63 -17.33 1.65
C VAL A 59 10.46 -17.73 3.10
N THR A 60 11.50 -17.54 3.90
CA THR A 60 11.47 -17.89 5.33
C THR A 60 11.87 -16.71 6.21
N LEU A 61 11.06 -16.44 7.22
CA LEU A 61 11.40 -15.57 8.33
C LEU A 61 11.88 -16.43 9.48
N HIS A 62 13.15 -16.30 9.85
CA HIS A 62 13.80 -17.18 10.82
C HIS A 62 13.63 -16.70 12.26
N LEU A 63 13.74 -17.64 13.21
CA LEU A 63 13.69 -17.36 14.65
C LEU A 63 14.73 -16.32 15.12
N ASP A 64 15.87 -16.24 14.46
CA ASP A 64 16.94 -15.30 14.79
C ASP A 64 16.67 -13.86 14.28
N GLY A 65 15.54 -13.64 13.57
CA GLY A 65 15.17 -12.37 12.96
C GLY A 65 15.73 -12.16 11.55
N SER A 66 16.52 -13.12 11.02
CA SER A 66 16.95 -13.08 9.62
C SER A 66 15.82 -13.50 8.66
N ALA A 67 15.93 -13.09 7.40
CA ALA A 67 15.05 -13.54 6.34
C ALA A 67 15.84 -14.24 5.24
N SER A 68 15.23 -15.24 4.59
CA SER A 68 15.85 -15.93 3.44
C SER A 68 14.88 -16.10 2.29
N VAL A 69 15.43 -16.11 1.08
CA VAL A 69 14.74 -16.40 -0.17
C VAL A 69 15.55 -17.41 -0.96
N LEU A 70 14.92 -18.55 -1.28
CA LEU A 70 15.48 -19.60 -2.13
C LEU A 70 14.67 -19.68 -3.43
N ASP A 71 15.33 -19.67 -4.56
CA ASP A 71 14.74 -20.00 -5.85
C ASP A 71 15.36 -21.29 -6.40
N ASN A 72 14.66 -21.97 -7.32
CA ASN A 72 15.13 -23.15 -8.03
C ASN A 72 15.61 -22.83 -9.47
N GLY A 73 16.10 -21.62 -9.70
CA GLY A 73 16.48 -21.10 -11.00
C GLY A 73 17.88 -21.50 -11.48
N ARG A 74 18.48 -20.65 -12.32
CA ARG A 74 19.81 -20.93 -12.92
C ARG A 74 20.96 -20.79 -11.95
N GLY A 75 20.77 -20.11 -10.82
CA GLY A 75 21.84 -19.69 -9.91
C GLY A 75 22.63 -18.49 -10.43
N VAL A 76 23.01 -17.62 -9.52
CA VAL A 76 23.86 -16.43 -9.82
C VAL A 76 25.19 -16.88 -10.46
N PRO A 77 25.73 -16.11 -11.44
CA PRO A 77 27.04 -16.43 -12.02
C PRO A 77 28.16 -16.49 -10.98
N VAL A 78 28.90 -17.58 -10.97
CA VAL A 78 30.02 -17.83 -10.04
C VAL A 78 31.38 -17.55 -10.65
N ASP A 79 31.43 -17.42 -11.97
CA ASP A 79 32.66 -17.21 -12.74
C ASP A 79 33.33 -15.88 -12.38
N MET A 80 34.63 -15.79 -12.63
CA MET A 80 35.41 -14.57 -12.43
C MET A 80 35.04 -13.51 -13.46
N HIS A 81 34.63 -12.33 -13.01
CA HIS A 81 34.35 -11.21 -13.92
C HIS A 81 35.61 -10.80 -14.71
N PRO A 82 35.53 -10.71 -16.05
CA PRO A 82 36.72 -10.53 -16.89
C PRO A 82 37.59 -9.30 -16.54
N SER A 83 36.92 -8.17 -16.22
CA SER A 83 37.60 -6.91 -15.93
C SER A 83 37.94 -6.72 -14.45
N LEU A 84 37.01 -7.12 -13.53
CA LEU A 84 37.16 -6.85 -12.10
C LEU A 84 37.95 -7.91 -11.35
N LYS A 85 38.15 -9.11 -11.95
CA LYS A 85 38.90 -10.23 -11.35
C LYS A 85 38.38 -10.68 -9.98
N ILE A 86 37.07 -10.54 -9.74
CA ILE A 86 36.35 -11.04 -8.61
C ILE A 86 35.18 -11.88 -9.11
N SER A 87 34.54 -12.71 -8.25
CA SER A 87 33.46 -13.59 -8.66
C SER A 87 32.20 -12.78 -9.03
N GLY A 88 31.36 -13.33 -9.92
CA GLY A 88 30.07 -12.73 -10.28
C GLY A 88 29.19 -12.47 -9.06
N VAL A 89 29.19 -13.38 -8.07
CA VAL A 89 28.51 -13.20 -6.78
C VAL A 89 29.01 -11.94 -6.09
N GLU A 90 30.32 -11.78 -5.94
CA GLU A 90 30.89 -10.60 -5.30
C GLU A 90 30.55 -9.31 -6.04
N VAL A 91 30.55 -9.32 -7.38
CA VAL A 91 30.18 -8.15 -8.20
C VAL A 91 28.76 -7.71 -7.88
N ILE A 92 27.78 -8.66 -7.91
CA ILE A 92 26.35 -8.36 -7.73
C ILE A 92 26.05 -7.81 -6.33
N TYR A 93 26.71 -8.31 -5.31
CA TYR A 93 26.42 -7.94 -3.91
C TYR A 93 27.29 -6.79 -3.39
N THR A 94 28.37 -6.39 -4.09
CA THR A 94 29.27 -5.30 -3.62
C THR A 94 29.34 -4.09 -4.55
N ARG A 95 28.84 -4.17 -5.79
CA ARG A 95 28.89 -3.08 -6.74
C ARG A 95 27.50 -2.55 -7.04
N LEU A 96 27.33 -1.24 -6.88
CA LEU A 96 26.13 -0.55 -7.35
C LEU A 96 26.13 -0.51 -8.88
N HIS A 97 24.95 -0.58 -9.48
CA HIS A 97 24.76 -0.58 -10.93
C HIS A 97 25.48 -1.74 -11.63
N ALA A 98 25.53 -2.90 -11.01
CA ALA A 98 26.06 -4.13 -11.55
C ALA A 98 24.94 -5.21 -11.62
N GLY A 99 24.79 -5.84 -12.78
CA GLY A 99 23.80 -6.90 -12.96
C GLY A 99 23.64 -7.32 -14.41
N GLY A 100 23.16 -8.53 -14.63
CA GLY A 100 22.88 -9.09 -15.96
C GLY A 100 21.60 -8.58 -16.64
N LYS A 101 20.86 -7.70 -15.97
CA LYS A 101 19.56 -7.17 -16.44
C LYS A 101 19.68 -5.91 -17.31
N PHE A 102 20.86 -5.33 -17.43
CA PHE A 102 21.12 -4.19 -18.31
C PHE A 102 21.15 -4.57 -19.80
N ASN A 103 21.36 -5.84 -20.10
CA ASN A 103 21.33 -6.35 -21.46
C ASN A 103 20.10 -7.26 -21.64
N ASN A 104 19.23 -6.90 -22.58
CA ASN A 104 17.97 -7.62 -22.86
C ASN A 104 18.20 -9.07 -23.38
N ASP A 105 19.44 -9.46 -23.67
CA ASP A 105 19.76 -10.81 -24.16
C ASP A 105 19.56 -11.89 -23.08
N ASN A 106 19.72 -11.52 -21.79
CA ASN A 106 19.63 -12.47 -20.67
C ASN A 106 18.26 -12.52 -20.01
N TYR A 107 17.51 -11.40 -20.05
CA TYR A 107 16.18 -11.26 -19.47
C TYR A 107 15.30 -10.51 -20.45
N GLY A 108 14.27 -11.18 -20.99
CA GLY A 108 13.32 -10.57 -21.90
C GLY A 108 12.50 -9.46 -21.24
N TYR A 109 12.05 -9.73 -20.01
CA TYR A 109 11.30 -8.81 -19.16
C TYR A 109 11.83 -8.90 -17.74
N SER A 110 12.02 -7.77 -17.06
CA SER A 110 12.44 -7.75 -15.66
C SER A 110 11.90 -6.52 -14.93
N GLY A 111 11.67 -6.65 -13.61
CA GLY A 111 11.33 -5.56 -12.73
C GLY A 111 12.55 -4.82 -12.17
N GLY A 112 13.68 -5.53 -12.06
CA GLY A 112 14.95 -5.02 -11.54
C GLY A 112 15.76 -4.23 -12.56
N LEU A 113 15.49 -2.92 -12.69
CA LEU A 113 16.09 -2.07 -13.73
C LEU A 113 17.41 -1.39 -13.34
N HIS A 114 17.67 -1.21 -12.05
CA HIS A 114 18.74 -0.35 -11.57
C HIS A 114 20.04 -1.09 -11.21
N GLY A 115 19.98 -2.42 -11.04
CA GLY A 115 21.14 -3.24 -10.67
C GLY A 115 21.72 -2.86 -9.30
N VAL A 116 20.87 -2.46 -8.36
CA VAL A 116 21.30 -2.02 -7.02
C VAL A 116 20.69 -2.82 -5.89
N GLY A 117 19.56 -3.52 -6.10
CA GLY A 117 18.77 -4.14 -5.01
C GLY A 117 19.60 -5.07 -4.13
N ALA A 118 20.27 -6.06 -4.71
CA ALA A 118 21.09 -7.03 -3.96
C ALA A 118 22.24 -6.37 -3.18
N SER A 119 22.92 -5.38 -3.78
CA SER A 119 23.99 -4.64 -3.12
C SER A 119 23.49 -3.69 -2.02
N VAL A 120 22.29 -3.14 -2.18
CA VAL A 120 21.62 -2.34 -1.14
C VAL A 120 21.25 -3.21 0.05
N VAL A 121 20.65 -4.40 -0.17
CA VAL A 121 20.34 -5.34 0.93
C VAL A 121 21.62 -5.73 1.67
N ASN A 122 22.70 -6.03 0.96
CA ASN A 122 23.99 -6.33 1.59
C ASN A 122 24.51 -5.15 2.41
N ALA A 123 24.47 -3.93 1.90
CA ALA A 123 24.94 -2.74 2.61
C ALA A 123 24.19 -2.47 3.93
N LEU A 124 22.90 -2.79 3.98
CA LEU A 124 22.01 -2.49 5.10
C LEU A 124 21.80 -3.69 6.04
N SER A 125 22.53 -4.79 5.83
CA SER A 125 22.50 -5.99 6.66
C SER A 125 23.69 -6.06 7.60
N LYS A 126 23.50 -6.63 8.80
CA LYS A 126 24.61 -7.03 9.69
C LYS A 126 25.49 -8.07 9.03
N TRP A 127 24.84 -9.04 8.42
CA TRP A 127 25.48 -10.07 7.60
C TRP A 127 24.51 -10.53 6.51
N LEU A 128 25.09 -11.00 5.41
CA LEU A 128 24.38 -11.61 4.31
C LEU A 128 25.16 -12.81 3.81
N THR A 129 24.45 -13.91 3.53
CA THR A 129 25.04 -15.13 2.97
C THR A 129 24.34 -15.44 1.66
N VAL A 130 25.11 -15.79 0.65
CA VAL A 130 24.63 -16.23 -0.66
C VAL A 130 25.12 -17.63 -0.92
N ASP A 131 24.20 -18.57 -1.05
CA ASP A 131 24.46 -19.92 -1.50
C ASP A 131 24.00 -20.05 -2.97
N VAL A 132 24.88 -20.54 -3.83
CA VAL A 132 24.59 -20.74 -5.24
C VAL A 132 24.71 -22.22 -5.58
N TYR A 133 23.64 -22.76 -6.10
CA TYR A 133 23.55 -24.16 -6.56
C TYR A 133 23.55 -24.18 -8.08
N ARG A 134 24.74 -24.39 -8.68
CA ARG A 134 24.93 -24.28 -10.11
C ARG A 134 25.99 -25.30 -10.60
N ASP A 135 25.76 -25.86 -11.78
CA ASP A 135 26.66 -26.81 -12.43
C ASP A 135 27.04 -27.99 -11.54
N PHE A 136 26.04 -28.51 -10.79
CA PHE A 136 26.17 -29.59 -9.80
C PHE A 136 27.09 -29.29 -8.63
N LYS A 137 27.37 -28.01 -8.37
CA LYS A 137 28.21 -27.55 -7.27
C LYS A 137 27.48 -26.56 -6.38
N HIS A 138 27.82 -26.61 -5.09
CA HIS A 138 27.35 -25.67 -4.09
C HIS A 138 28.47 -24.68 -3.78
N PHE A 139 28.20 -23.41 -3.98
CA PHE A 139 29.10 -22.31 -3.65
C PHE A 139 28.48 -21.46 -2.56
N ARG A 140 29.32 -20.88 -1.68
CA ARG A 140 28.89 -19.97 -0.63
C ARG A 140 29.80 -18.75 -0.56
N MET A 141 29.19 -17.60 -0.39
CA MET A 141 29.89 -16.36 -0.07
C MET A 141 29.17 -15.67 1.07
N ARG A 142 29.94 -15.12 2.03
CA ARG A 142 29.41 -14.41 3.16
C ARG A 142 29.93 -12.97 3.16
N PHE A 143 29.05 -12.07 3.58
CA PHE A 143 29.31 -10.64 3.73
C PHE A 143 28.92 -10.22 5.14
N SER A 144 29.64 -9.24 5.70
CA SER A 144 29.33 -8.67 7.00
C SER A 144 29.60 -7.18 7.03
N SER A 145 28.95 -6.51 7.98
CA SER A 145 29.29 -5.14 8.34
C SER A 145 30.48 -5.16 9.27
N SER A 146 31.44 -4.25 9.07
CA SER A 146 32.62 -4.09 9.91
C SER A 146 32.78 -2.65 10.34
N VAL A 147 33.43 -2.42 11.48
CA VAL A 147 33.81 -1.09 11.93
C VAL A 147 35.26 -0.84 11.49
N ASN A 148 35.47 0.25 10.78
CA ASN A 148 36.83 0.69 10.46
C ASN A 148 37.53 1.19 11.75
N GLU A 149 38.47 0.42 12.26
CA GLU A 149 39.17 0.70 13.53
C GLU A 149 39.85 2.07 13.57
N LYS A 150 40.27 2.62 12.40
CA LYS A 150 40.96 3.92 12.33
C LYS A 150 39.99 5.11 12.30
N THR A 151 38.81 4.95 11.73
CA THR A 151 37.87 6.05 11.51
C THR A 151 36.61 5.95 12.36
N GLY A 152 36.35 4.81 13.01
CA GLY A 152 35.13 4.50 13.74
C GLY A 152 33.90 4.37 12.82
N LYS A 153 34.08 4.43 11.49
CA LYS A 153 32.95 4.30 10.55
C LYS A 153 32.58 2.84 10.35
N ILE A 154 31.30 2.57 10.38
CA ILE A 154 30.76 1.26 10.03
C ILE A 154 30.77 1.12 8.52
N LEU A 155 31.38 0.04 8.03
CA LEU A 155 31.44 -0.34 6.61
C LEU A 155 30.48 -1.50 6.40
N GLY A 156 29.45 -1.31 5.57
CA GLY A 156 28.45 -2.34 5.30
C GLY A 156 28.84 -3.28 4.17
N GLY A 157 28.48 -4.56 4.30
CA GLY A 157 28.46 -5.52 3.21
C GLY A 157 29.81 -5.88 2.62
N ARG A 158 30.85 -5.98 3.41
CA ARG A 158 32.19 -6.42 2.95
C ARG A 158 32.28 -7.95 2.91
N PRO A 159 32.93 -8.54 1.86
CA PRO A 159 33.12 -9.98 1.80
C PRO A 159 34.05 -10.44 2.93
N GLU A 160 33.69 -11.52 3.61
CA GLU A 160 34.51 -12.15 4.67
C GLU A 160 35.64 -12.99 4.08
N GLY A 161 35.53 -13.36 2.81
CA GLY A 161 36.51 -14.17 2.09
C GLY A 161 36.11 -14.38 0.65
N PRO A 162 36.88 -15.18 -0.11
CA PRO A 162 36.54 -15.51 -1.48
C PRO A 162 35.29 -16.42 -1.56
N LEU A 163 34.71 -16.55 -2.74
CA LEU A 163 33.67 -17.54 -3.02
C LEU A 163 34.20 -18.95 -2.75
N LEU A 164 33.53 -19.69 -1.87
CA LEU A 164 33.93 -21.05 -1.47
C LEU A 164 33.09 -22.08 -2.20
N GLU A 165 33.73 -23.11 -2.78
CA GLU A 165 33.07 -24.33 -3.25
C GLU A 165 32.93 -25.29 -2.09
N LEU A 166 31.69 -25.61 -1.68
CA LEU A 166 31.38 -26.45 -0.50
C LEU A 166 31.23 -27.94 -0.86
N GLY A 167 30.93 -28.25 -2.11
CA GLY A 167 30.74 -29.65 -2.52
C GLY A 167 29.82 -29.82 -3.73
N VAL A 168 29.41 -31.06 -3.95
CA VAL A 168 28.50 -31.45 -5.05
C VAL A 168 27.06 -31.45 -4.56
N THR A 169 26.13 -30.96 -5.41
CA THR A 169 24.71 -30.94 -5.13
C THR A 169 23.88 -31.22 -6.37
N GLN A 170 22.66 -31.74 -6.17
CA GLN A 170 21.65 -31.84 -7.23
C GLN A 170 20.70 -30.63 -7.24
N GLN A 171 20.74 -29.79 -6.20
CA GLN A 171 19.95 -28.55 -6.14
C GLN A 171 20.40 -27.57 -7.23
N ARG A 172 19.46 -26.69 -7.60
CA ARG A 172 19.70 -25.58 -8.51
C ARG A 172 19.08 -24.33 -7.90
N GLY A 173 19.68 -23.16 -8.20
CA GLY A 173 19.12 -21.89 -7.81
C GLY A 173 20.03 -21.06 -6.92
N THR A 174 19.44 -20.09 -6.23
CA THR A 174 20.16 -19.19 -5.31
C THR A 174 19.39 -19.10 -4.00
N LEU A 175 20.08 -19.30 -2.88
CA LEU A 175 19.60 -18.97 -1.55
C LEU A 175 20.31 -17.71 -1.04
N VAL A 176 19.53 -16.69 -0.72
CA VAL A 176 20.04 -15.47 -0.07
C VAL A 176 19.42 -15.40 1.32
N ARG A 177 20.27 -15.35 2.35
CA ARG A 177 19.85 -15.12 3.73
C ARG A 177 20.53 -13.88 4.28
N PHE A 178 19.78 -12.99 4.92
CA PHE A 178 20.31 -11.75 5.43
C PHE A 178 19.70 -11.40 6.80
N MET A 179 20.46 -10.69 7.60
CA MET A 179 20.07 -10.15 8.89
C MET A 179 20.00 -8.63 8.78
N PRO A 180 18.83 -7.99 8.85
CA PRO A 180 18.72 -6.54 8.87
C PRO A 180 19.55 -5.94 10.02
N ASP A 181 20.13 -4.76 9.79
CA ASP A 181 20.98 -4.12 10.79
C ASP A 181 20.17 -3.16 11.67
N ASP A 182 20.11 -3.44 12.97
CA ASP A 182 19.43 -2.61 13.98
C ASP A 182 20.10 -1.24 14.21
N ASP A 183 21.35 -1.04 13.78
CA ASP A 183 21.97 0.28 13.73
C ASP A 183 21.42 1.15 12.57
N VAL A 184 20.72 0.55 11.61
CA VAL A 184 20.15 1.23 10.43
C VAL A 184 18.64 1.38 10.54
N PHE A 185 17.95 0.32 10.98
CA PHE A 185 16.51 0.25 11.00
C PHE A 185 15.92 0.55 12.39
N GLU A 186 14.82 1.27 12.40
CA GLU A 186 14.04 1.55 13.60
C GLU A 186 13.44 0.27 14.22
N THR A 187 13.19 -0.73 13.38
CA THR A 187 12.76 -2.08 13.75
C THR A 187 13.32 -3.07 12.74
N THR A 188 13.65 -4.27 13.21
CA THR A 188 14.09 -5.41 12.39
C THR A 188 13.05 -6.53 12.35
N ASP A 189 11.84 -6.27 12.86
CA ASP A 189 10.77 -7.24 12.92
C ASP A 189 9.89 -7.19 11.67
N PHE A 190 9.95 -8.26 10.86
CA PHE A 190 9.11 -8.42 9.66
C PHE A 190 7.68 -8.77 10.06
N ASN A 191 6.71 -8.11 9.43
CA ASN A 191 5.30 -8.41 9.64
C ASN A 191 4.85 -9.55 8.72
N THR A 192 4.43 -10.66 9.32
CA THR A 192 4.00 -11.88 8.63
C THR A 192 2.87 -11.66 7.63
N GLU A 193 1.87 -10.84 7.99
CA GLU A 193 0.73 -10.57 7.12
C GLU A 193 1.13 -9.73 5.90
N ILE A 194 2.02 -8.75 6.08
CA ILE A 194 2.53 -7.93 4.97
C ILE A 194 3.31 -8.81 4.00
N VAL A 195 4.17 -9.69 4.53
CA VAL A 195 4.96 -10.62 3.72
C VAL A 195 4.05 -11.60 2.99
N GLY A 196 3.18 -12.31 3.69
CA GLY A 196 2.27 -13.30 3.09
C GLY A 196 1.35 -12.71 2.01
N ARG A 197 0.84 -11.49 2.23
CA ARG A 197 0.01 -10.79 1.22
C ARG A 197 0.77 -10.49 -0.07
N ARG A 198 1.96 -9.93 0.04
CA ARG A 198 2.77 -9.61 -1.14
C ARG A 198 3.18 -10.85 -1.91
N LEU A 199 3.54 -11.93 -1.23
CA LEU A 199 3.88 -13.20 -1.87
C LEU A 199 2.68 -13.83 -2.57
N ARG A 200 1.49 -13.76 -1.98
CA ARG A 200 0.23 -14.19 -2.60
C ARG A 200 -0.07 -13.37 -3.87
N GLU A 201 0.07 -12.06 -3.81
CA GLU A 201 -0.08 -11.18 -4.98
C GLU A 201 0.87 -11.58 -6.11
N LEU A 202 2.16 -11.77 -5.81
CA LEU A 202 3.17 -12.20 -6.79
C LEU A 202 2.84 -13.58 -7.39
N ALA A 203 2.27 -14.51 -6.61
CA ALA A 203 1.84 -15.80 -7.12
C ALA A 203 0.64 -15.67 -8.08
N TYR A 204 -0.30 -14.77 -7.84
CA TYR A 204 -1.37 -14.47 -8.79
C TYR A 204 -0.86 -13.83 -10.10
N LEU A 205 0.11 -12.93 -10.01
CA LEU A 205 0.67 -12.25 -11.19
C LEU A 205 1.50 -13.20 -12.07
N ASN A 206 2.06 -14.27 -11.48
CA ASN A 206 2.91 -15.24 -12.15
C ASN A 206 2.23 -16.63 -12.16
N LYS A 207 1.33 -16.83 -13.13
CA LYS A 207 0.54 -18.04 -13.29
C LYS A 207 1.38 -19.32 -13.16
N GLY A 208 0.98 -20.24 -12.25
CA GLY A 208 1.63 -21.52 -12.01
C GLY A 208 2.94 -21.47 -11.22
N LEU A 209 3.41 -20.27 -10.83
CA LEU A 209 4.54 -20.15 -9.91
C LEU A 209 4.13 -20.56 -8.50
N LYS A 210 4.85 -21.50 -7.92
CA LYS A 210 4.69 -21.91 -6.53
C LYS A 210 5.54 -21.01 -5.62
N ILE A 211 4.94 -20.39 -4.62
CA ILE A 211 5.65 -19.65 -3.58
C ILE A 211 5.29 -20.25 -2.23
N THR A 212 6.28 -20.73 -1.49
CA THR A 212 6.14 -21.22 -0.12
C THR A 212 6.64 -20.14 0.83
N PHE A 213 5.83 -19.76 1.78
CA PHE A 213 6.18 -18.79 2.82
C PHE A 213 6.14 -19.47 4.18
N THR A 214 7.24 -19.41 4.92
CA THR A 214 7.37 -19.96 6.28
C THR A 214 7.78 -18.87 7.25
N ASP A 215 7.06 -18.73 8.36
CA ASP A 215 7.45 -17.89 9.48
C ASP A 215 7.74 -18.79 10.70
N GLU A 216 9.01 -19.01 10.99
CA GLU A 216 9.46 -19.84 12.10
C GLU A 216 9.20 -19.22 13.47
N ARG A 217 8.87 -17.92 13.53
CA ARG A 217 8.63 -17.16 14.77
C ARG A 217 7.24 -17.41 15.35
N ILE A 218 6.30 -17.89 14.52
CA ILE A 218 4.93 -18.21 14.93
C ILE A 218 4.85 -19.68 15.29
N MET A 219 4.64 -19.95 16.59
CA MET A 219 4.40 -21.31 17.06
C MET A 219 2.93 -21.71 16.79
N PRO A 220 2.67 -22.96 16.38
CA PRO A 220 1.30 -23.46 16.33
C PRO A 220 0.67 -23.40 17.73
N PRO A 221 -0.63 -23.09 17.85
CA PRO A 221 -1.32 -23.14 19.13
C PRO A 221 -1.20 -24.55 19.73
N ASN A 222 -0.98 -24.63 21.05
CA ASN A 222 -0.90 -25.91 21.74
C ASN A 222 -2.17 -26.73 21.46
N GLN A 223 -2.02 -28.06 21.34
CA GLN A 223 -3.14 -28.97 21.06
C GLN A 223 -4.29 -28.89 22.09
N GLU A 224 -4.05 -28.33 23.27
CA GLU A 224 -5.03 -28.15 24.34
C GLU A 224 -5.96 -26.93 24.14
N ASP A 225 -5.61 -25.99 23.24
CA ASP A 225 -6.38 -24.78 22.96
C ASP A 225 -7.26 -24.90 21.69
N ARG A 226 -7.42 -26.09 21.13
CA ARG A 226 -8.29 -26.32 19.98
C ARG A 226 -9.72 -26.56 20.47
N ASP A 227 -10.54 -25.51 20.48
CA ASP A 227 -11.99 -25.66 20.49
C ASP A 227 -12.46 -26.23 19.15
N ASP A 228 -13.21 -27.34 19.23
CA ASP A 228 -13.55 -28.28 18.14
C ASP A 228 -14.54 -27.73 17.08
N GLU A 229 -14.69 -26.44 16.89
CA GLU A 229 -15.75 -25.88 16.02
C GLU A 229 -15.35 -24.90 14.91
N GLU A 230 -14.06 -24.70 14.58
CA GLU A 230 -13.73 -23.82 13.46
C GLU A 230 -12.85 -24.47 12.41
N GLY A 231 -13.40 -24.43 11.19
CA GLY A 231 -12.98 -25.05 9.96
C GLY A 231 -11.48 -25.12 9.69
N GLU A 232 -11.12 -26.23 9.07
CA GLU A 232 -9.82 -26.64 8.56
C GLU A 232 -8.96 -25.49 7.99
N GLN A 233 -8.25 -24.77 8.85
CA GLN A 233 -6.98 -24.18 8.47
C GLN A 233 -5.97 -25.32 8.49
N GLU A 234 -5.58 -25.82 7.30
CA GLU A 234 -4.58 -26.84 7.14
C GLU A 234 -3.24 -26.36 7.74
N TRP A 235 -3.02 -26.72 8.99
CA TRP A 235 -1.70 -26.75 9.60
C TRP A 235 -1.00 -28.02 9.10
N GLU A 236 -0.60 -28.04 7.83
CA GLU A 236 0.26 -29.09 7.34
C GLU A 236 1.63 -28.95 8.00
N GLY A 237 1.90 -29.78 8.98
CA GLY A 237 3.24 -30.08 9.45
C GLY A 237 4.00 -30.76 8.31
N PHE A 238 4.71 -29.98 7.51
CA PHE A 238 5.54 -30.51 6.44
C PHE A 238 6.77 -31.19 7.06
N MET A 239 6.95 -32.47 6.77
CA MET A 239 8.24 -33.13 6.99
C MET A 239 9.22 -32.57 5.96
N ALA A 240 10.15 -31.73 6.39
CA ALA A 240 11.32 -31.39 5.60
C ALA A 240 12.07 -32.71 5.26
N GLY A 241 12.69 -32.79 4.07
CA GLY A 241 13.33 -34.00 3.58
C GLY A 241 14.51 -34.55 4.41
N ASP A 242 14.80 -33.92 5.56
CA ASP A 242 15.79 -34.31 6.58
C ASP A 242 15.15 -34.85 7.89
N GLY A 243 13.83 -34.99 7.94
CA GLY A 243 13.13 -35.54 9.11
C GLY A 243 12.97 -34.59 10.30
N GLN A 244 13.26 -33.28 10.15
CA GLN A 244 12.94 -32.28 11.16
C GLN A 244 11.51 -31.77 10.98
N ILE A 245 10.76 -31.73 12.08
CA ILE A 245 9.43 -31.13 12.13
C ILE A 245 9.65 -29.62 12.11
N SER A 246 9.27 -28.94 11.01
CA SER A 246 9.25 -27.49 10.94
C SER A 246 8.12 -26.98 11.85
N LEU A 247 8.48 -26.35 12.97
CA LEU A 247 7.57 -25.78 13.95
C LEU A 247 7.24 -24.31 13.55
N GLY A 248 6.77 -24.05 12.32
CA GLY A 248 6.49 -22.69 11.86
C GLY A 248 5.15 -22.60 11.12
N TYR A 249 4.61 -21.39 11.04
CA TYR A 249 3.46 -21.07 10.19
C TYR A 249 3.89 -21.12 8.73
N THR A 250 3.31 -22.02 7.93
CA THR A 250 3.64 -22.16 6.50
C THR A 250 2.41 -21.95 5.63
N GLN A 251 2.55 -21.15 4.58
CA GLN A 251 1.55 -20.93 3.54
C GLN A 251 2.14 -21.23 2.16
N VAL A 252 1.34 -21.90 1.31
CA VAL A 252 1.71 -22.19 -0.08
C VAL A 252 0.77 -21.43 -1.02
N PHE A 253 1.34 -20.68 -1.93
CA PHE A 253 0.61 -19.93 -2.94
C PHE A 253 0.95 -20.48 -4.32
N CYS A 254 -0.06 -20.94 -5.07
CA CYS A 254 0.07 -21.37 -6.45
C CYS A 254 -1.29 -21.26 -7.13
N TYR A 255 -1.38 -20.45 -8.19
CA TYR A 255 -2.65 -20.13 -8.83
C TYR A 255 -2.59 -20.37 -10.35
N GLU A 256 -3.29 -21.43 -10.80
CA GLU A 256 -3.33 -21.80 -12.21
C GLU A 256 -4.17 -20.85 -13.08
N GLY A 257 -5.14 -20.15 -12.51
CA GLY A 257 -5.91 -19.12 -13.20
C GLY A 257 -5.21 -17.74 -13.27
N GLY A 258 -4.10 -17.56 -12.50
CA GLY A 258 -3.33 -16.33 -12.51
C GLY A 258 -4.15 -15.11 -12.12
N ILE A 259 -4.15 -14.05 -12.97
CA ILE A 259 -4.89 -12.81 -12.69
C ILE A 259 -6.41 -12.97 -12.69
N SER A 260 -6.97 -14.02 -13.31
CA SER A 260 -8.40 -14.34 -13.19
C SER A 260 -8.75 -14.76 -11.77
N ASP A 261 -7.91 -15.62 -11.16
CA ASP A 261 -8.08 -16.02 -9.75
C ASP A 261 -7.87 -14.82 -8.82
N TYR A 262 -6.99 -13.90 -9.19
CA TYR A 262 -6.78 -12.67 -8.42
C TYR A 262 -8.02 -11.78 -8.42
N VAL A 263 -8.68 -11.60 -9.56
CA VAL A 263 -9.94 -10.84 -9.66
C VAL A 263 -11.05 -11.52 -8.82
N LYS A 264 -11.17 -12.85 -8.89
CA LYS A 264 -12.11 -13.61 -8.04
C LYS A 264 -11.82 -13.40 -6.55
N TYR A 265 -10.56 -13.43 -6.16
CA TYR A 265 -10.12 -13.18 -4.78
C TYR A 265 -10.48 -11.76 -4.31
N LEU A 266 -10.25 -10.73 -5.15
CA LEU A 266 -10.59 -9.35 -4.85
C LEU A 266 -12.12 -9.12 -4.72
N ASN A 267 -12.92 -9.93 -5.41
CA ASN A 267 -14.38 -9.85 -5.40
C ASN A 267 -15.04 -10.89 -4.49
N LYS A 268 -14.28 -11.70 -3.74
CA LYS A 268 -14.80 -12.76 -2.86
C LYS A 268 -15.94 -12.25 -1.95
N ASP A 269 -15.78 -11.05 -1.40
CA ASP A 269 -16.70 -10.46 -0.45
C ASP A 269 -17.79 -9.59 -1.13
N LYS A 270 -17.80 -9.52 -2.49
CA LYS A 270 -18.77 -8.79 -3.32
C LYS A 270 -19.71 -9.78 -4.03
N THR A 271 -20.71 -9.26 -4.71
CA THR A 271 -21.62 -10.07 -5.54
C THR A 271 -21.25 -9.88 -7.01
N PRO A 272 -20.57 -10.84 -7.66
CA PRO A 272 -20.23 -10.72 -9.05
C PRO A 272 -21.48 -10.84 -9.94
N LEU A 273 -21.51 -10.13 -11.08
CA LEU A 273 -22.56 -10.21 -12.09
C LEU A 273 -22.43 -11.48 -12.95
N PHE A 274 -21.25 -12.05 -13.02
CA PHE A 274 -20.93 -13.30 -13.70
C PHE A 274 -19.75 -13.98 -13.01
N GLU A 275 -19.70 -15.31 -13.04
CA GLU A 275 -18.75 -16.10 -12.25
C GLU A 275 -17.32 -16.01 -12.78
N GLU A 276 -17.14 -16.21 -14.10
CA GLU A 276 -15.81 -16.28 -14.70
C GLU A 276 -15.37 -14.91 -15.23
N PRO A 277 -14.22 -14.36 -14.74
CA PRO A 277 -13.69 -13.11 -15.25
C PRO A 277 -13.39 -13.14 -16.74
N ILE A 278 -13.60 -12.03 -17.44
CA ILE A 278 -13.17 -11.81 -18.82
C ILE A 278 -11.64 -11.73 -18.81
N LEU A 279 -10.96 -12.71 -19.42
CA LEU A 279 -9.52 -12.70 -19.57
C LEU A 279 -9.15 -12.35 -21.03
N LEU A 280 -8.38 -11.28 -21.20
CA LEU A 280 -7.88 -10.82 -22.49
C LEU A 280 -6.36 -10.78 -22.45
N GLU A 281 -5.73 -11.34 -23.49
CA GLU A 281 -4.27 -11.38 -23.60
C GLU A 281 -3.85 -11.10 -25.05
N GLY A 282 -2.80 -10.34 -25.23
CA GLY A 282 -2.20 -10.10 -26.54
C GLY A 282 -0.80 -9.53 -26.46
N ALA A 283 -0.08 -9.62 -27.56
CA ALA A 283 1.29 -9.12 -27.67
C ALA A 283 1.44 -8.30 -28.96
N LYS A 284 2.15 -7.19 -28.87
CA LYS A 284 2.50 -6.32 -30.00
C LYS A 284 3.71 -5.45 -29.64
N ASP A 285 4.63 -5.25 -30.58
CA ASP A 285 5.78 -4.34 -30.46
C ASP A 285 6.59 -4.53 -29.14
N ASP A 286 6.93 -5.79 -28.82
CA ASP A 286 7.64 -6.19 -27.60
C ASP A 286 6.88 -5.90 -26.27
N VAL A 287 5.59 -5.58 -26.35
CA VAL A 287 4.72 -5.44 -25.18
C VAL A 287 3.73 -6.61 -25.14
N ILE A 288 3.69 -7.30 -24.00
CA ILE A 288 2.61 -8.28 -23.71
C ILE A 288 1.66 -7.59 -22.74
N PHE A 289 0.38 -7.59 -23.06
CA PHE A 289 -0.65 -7.03 -22.20
C PHE A 289 -1.68 -8.10 -21.85
N ARG A 290 -1.95 -8.25 -20.57
CA ARG A 290 -2.97 -9.15 -20.00
C ARG A 290 -3.89 -8.35 -19.10
N VAL A 291 -5.18 -8.64 -19.18
CA VAL A 291 -6.16 -8.05 -18.26
C VAL A 291 -7.25 -9.05 -17.94
N ALA A 292 -7.60 -9.17 -16.66
CA ALA A 292 -8.78 -9.87 -16.19
C ALA A 292 -9.79 -8.85 -15.65
N ILE A 293 -11.06 -9.00 -16.05
CA ILE A 293 -12.14 -8.05 -15.74
C ILE A 293 -13.33 -8.82 -15.18
N GLN A 294 -13.89 -8.36 -14.07
CA GLN A 294 -15.18 -8.84 -13.55
C GLN A 294 -15.98 -7.67 -13.02
N TYR A 295 -17.30 -7.75 -13.16
CA TYR A 295 -18.21 -6.74 -12.63
C TYR A 295 -18.93 -7.25 -11.39
N THR A 296 -19.21 -6.34 -10.50
CA THR A 296 -19.98 -6.59 -9.27
C THR A 296 -21.19 -5.65 -9.21
N ASP A 297 -22.04 -5.85 -8.24
CA ASP A 297 -23.17 -4.99 -7.92
C ASP A 297 -22.75 -3.64 -7.26
N SER A 298 -21.46 -3.43 -7.03
CA SER A 298 -20.93 -2.17 -6.51
C SER A 298 -20.98 -1.03 -7.54
N TYR A 299 -20.76 0.19 -7.07
CA TYR A 299 -20.73 1.41 -7.89
C TYR A 299 -19.34 1.94 -8.14
N THR A 300 -18.32 1.32 -7.56
CA THR A 300 -16.93 1.79 -7.61
C THR A 300 -16.09 1.03 -8.64
N GLU A 301 -15.21 1.74 -9.36
CA GLU A 301 -14.17 1.16 -10.19
C GLU A 301 -12.99 0.75 -9.31
N ASN A 302 -12.48 -0.48 -9.50
CA ASN A 302 -11.30 -1.00 -8.85
C ASN A 302 -10.33 -1.51 -9.91
N THR A 303 -9.31 -0.72 -10.21
CA THR A 303 -8.29 -1.05 -11.19
C THR A 303 -6.94 -1.23 -10.50
N PHE A 304 -6.33 -2.40 -10.72
CA PHE A 304 -5.00 -2.75 -10.22
C PHE A 304 -4.09 -2.97 -11.43
N SER A 305 -3.06 -2.16 -11.56
CA SER A 305 -2.17 -2.20 -12.71
C SER A 305 -0.72 -2.51 -12.31
N TYR A 306 -0.06 -3.30 -13.13
CA TYR A 306 1.30 -3.79 -12.91
C TYR A 306 2.12 -3.67 -14.20
N VAL A 307 3.40 -3.33 -14.03
CA VAL A 307 4.38 -3.37 -15.13
C VAL A 307 5.56 -4.23 -14.68
N ASN A 308 5.82 -5.34 -15.38
CA ASN A 308 6.85 -6.33 -14.99
C ASN A 308 6.74 -6.72 -13.49
N ASN A 309 5.53 -7.04 -13.01
CA ASN A 309 5.19 -7.35 -11.62
C ASN A 309 5.34 -6.22 -10.58
N ILE A 310 5.72 -5.00 -11.03
CA ILE A 310 5.78 -3.82 -10.17
C ILE A 310 4.41 -3.15 -10.17
N PRO A 311 3.81 -2.90 -8.99
CA PRO A 311 2.52 -2.21 -8.91
C PRO A 311 2.65 -0.75 -9.33
N THR A 312 1.76 -0.31 -10.24
CA THR A 312 1.68 1.08 -10.71
C THR A 312 0.43 1.74 -10.15
N GLY A 313 0.43 1.99 -8.84
CA GLY A 313 -0.73 2.53 -8.11
C GLY A 313 -1.19 3.93 -8.56
N GLU A 314 -0.33 4.67 -9.25
CA GLU A 314 -0.62 5.97 -9.87
C GLU A 314 -0.96 5.83 -11.37
N GLY A 315 -1.10 4.60 -11.86
CA GLY A 315 -1.47 4.28 -13.24
C GLY A 315 -0.32 4.44 -14.23
N GLY A 316 -0.63 5.00 -15.40
CA GLY A 316 0.33 5.25 -16.47
C GLY A 316 -0.27 5.08 -17.87
N SER A 317 0.61 5.05 -18.88
CA SER A 317 0.23 4.97 -20.29
C SER A 317 -0.53 3.68 -20.63
N HIS A 318 -0.18 2.54 -20.03
CA HIS A 318 -0.85 1.25 -20.21
C HIS A 318 -2.29 1.27 -19.70
N GLU A 319 -2.54 1.86 -18.51
CA GLU A 319 -3.89 2.01 -17.95
C GLU A 319 -4.72 2.99 -18.78
N THR A 320 -4.11 4.10 -19.23
CA THR A 320 -4.77 5.05 -20.12
C THR A 320 -5.19 4.36 -21.41
N GLY A 321 -4.31 3.55 -22.02
CA GLY A 321 -4.61 2.76 -23.23
C GLY A 321 -5.76 1.79 -23.00
N PHE A 322 -5.78 1.09 -21.86
CA PHE A 322 -6.89 0.22 -21.46
C PHE A 322 -8.21 1.00 -21.39
N LYS A 323 -8.27 2.09 -20.62
CA LYS A 323 -9.49 2.89 -20.42
C LYS A 323 -10.05 3.45 -21.73
N MET A 324 -9.17 3.92 -22.63
CA MET A 324 -9.57 4.45 -23.92
C MET A 324 -10.14 3.36 -24.85
N ALA A 325 -9.43 2.24 -25.00
CA ALA A 325 -9.87 1.14 -25.86
C ALA A 325 -11.17 0.52 -25.35
N TYR A 326 -11.26 0.28 -24.04
CA TYR A 326 -12.45 -0.28 -23.42
C TYR A 326 -13.67 0.60 -23.68
N THR A 327 -13.56 1.90 -23.41
CA THR A 327 -14.64 2.87 -23.64
C THR A 327 -15.07 2.92 -25.10
N LYS A 328 -14.11 2.89 -26.04
CA LYS A 328 -14.40 2.90 -27.47
C LYS A 328 -15.17 1.66 -27.91
N VAL A 329 -14.65 0.47 -27.60
CA VAL A 329 -15.26 -0.80 -28.01
C VAL A 329 -16.65 -0.95 -27.41
N MET A 330 -16.84 -0.60 -26.14
CA MET A 330 -18.16 -0.72 -25.50
C MET A 330 -19.19 0.27 -26.09
N ASN A 331 -18.80 1.48 -26.49
CA ASN A 331 -19.67 2.39 -27.23
C ASN A 331 -20.04 1.83 -28.60
N ASP A 332 -19.12 1.19 -29.32
CA ASP A 332 -19.39 0.56 -30.62
C ASP A 332 -20.40 -0.59 -30.44
N PHE A 333 -20.27 -1.42 -29.41
CA PHE A 333 -21.24 -2.46 -29.08
C PHE A 333 -22.58 -1.89 -28.62
N ALA A 334 -22.61 -0.80 -27.84
CA ALA A 334 -23.85 -0.14 -27.45
C ALA A 334 -24.69 0.30 -28.66
N ARG A 335 -24.04 0.77 -29.74
CA ARG A 335 -24.68 1.14 -31.00
C ARG A 335 -25.13 -0.08 -31.80
N ARG A 336 -24.27 -1.11 -31.93
CA ARG A 336 -24.60 -2.37 -32.62
C ARG A 336 -25.79 -3.07 -31.98
N LEU A 337 -25.94 -3.03 -30.67
CA LEU A 337 -27.06 -3.59 -29.93
C LEU A 337 -28.31 -2.68 -29.88
N ASN A 338 -28.26 -1.51 -30.55
CA ASN A 338 -29.33 -0.50 -30.54
C ASN A 338 -29.72 0.02 -29.16
N LEU A 339 -28.83 -0.11 -28.15
CA LEU A 339 -29.01 0.43 -26.82
C LEU A 339 -28.60 1.90 -26.72
N LEU A 340 -27.86 2.40 -27.71
CA LEU A 340 -27.49 3.80 -27.91
C LEU A 340 -27.81 4.21 -29.34
N LYS A 341 -28.64 5.25 -29.54
CA LYS A 341 -29.02 5.73 -30.86
C LYS A 341 -27.88 6.47 -31.55
N GLU A 342 -27.83 6.47 -32.88
CA GLU A 342 -26.78 7.14 -33.66
C GLU A 342 -26.61 8.64 -33.34
N LYS A 343 -27.71 9.32 -32.95
CA LYS A 343 -27.71 10.76 -32.62
C LYS A 343 -27.39 11.04 -31.13
N GLU A 344 -27.35 10.02 -30.30
CA GLU A 344 -27.04 10.18 -28.90
C GLU A 344 -25.51 10.28 -28.69
N ASN A 345 -25.10 11.04 -27.70
CA ASN A 345 -23.69 11.13 -27.32
C ASN A 345 -23.18 9.77 -26.83
N ASN A 346 -21.88 9.53 -27.00
CA ASN A 346 -21.22 8.37 -26.41
C ASN A 346 -21.35 8.38 -24.89
N LEU A 347 -21.50 7.19 -24.33
CA LEU A 347 -21.40 6.99 -22.87
C LEU A 347 -19.97 7.28 -22.40
N GLY A 348 -19.84 7.83 -21.22
CA GLY A 348 -18.53 8.10 -20.59
C GLY A 348 -17.78 6.82 -20.25
N GLY A 349 -16.47 6.91 -20.18
CA GLY A 349 -15.64 5.78 -19.74
C GLY A 349 -16.02 5.27 -18.35
N ASP A 350 -16.30 6.20 -17.44
CA ASP A 350 -16.66 5.87 -16.07
C ASP A 350 -18.03 5.19 -15.96
N ASP A 351 -18.97 5.49 -16.87
CA ASP A 351 -20.26 4.77 -16.94
C ASP A 351 -20.04 3.27 -17.23
N PHE A 352 -19.08 2.95 -18.10
CA PHE A 352 -18.73 1.56 -18.40
C PHE A 352 -17.92 0.89 -17.29
N ARG A 353 -17.19 1.64 -16.48
CA ARG A 353 -16.33 1.08 -15.43
C ARG A 353 -16.99 1.02 -14.05
N GLU A 354 -18.24 1.52 -13.93
CA GLU A 354 -19.00 1.41 -12.69
C GLU A 354 -19.17 -0.05 -12.24
N GLY A 355 -18.66 -0.39 -11.06
CA GLY A 355 -18.67 -1.74 -10.49
C GLY A 355 -17.66 -2.71 -11.11
N MET A 356 -16.72 -2.23 -11.92
CA MET A 356 -15.67 -3.03 -12.53
C MET A 356 -14.53 -3.28 -11.56
N THR A 357 -14.06 -4.51 -11.47
CA THR A 357 -12.76 -4.88 -10.93
C THR A 357 -11.87 -5.38 -12.07
N ALA A 358 -10.75 -4.73 -12.29
CA ALA A 358 -9.80 -5.08 -13.34
C ALA A 358 -8.38 -5.25 -12.77
N VAL A 359 -7.72 -6.34 -13.11
CA VAL A 359 -6.29 -6.56 -12.86
C VAL A 359 -5.58 -6.62 -14.20
N MET A 360 -4.59 -5.76 -14.41
CA MET A 360 -3.85 -5.69 -15.66
C MET A 360 -2.34 -5.77 -15.45
N ILE A 361 -1.67 -6.46 -16.37
CA ILE A 361 -0.21 -6.60 -16.41
C ILE A 361 0.28 -6.18 -17.79
N ALA A 362 1.21 -5.24 -17.83
CA ALA A 362 2.01 -4.96 -19.01
C ALA A 362 3.41 -5.51 -18.79
N MET A 363 3.88 -6.41 -19.66
CA MET A 363 5.29 -6.86 -19.68
C MET A 363 5.97 -6.21 -20.86
N MET A 364 7.09 -5.55 -20.62
CA MET A 364 7.81 -4.79 -21.62
C MET A 364 9.31 -4.72 -21.34
N LYS A 365 10.08 -4.57 -22.41
CA LYS A 365 11.50 -4.23 -22.31
C LYS A 365 11.62 -2.75 -21.94
N ASN A 366 12.59 -2.40 -21.11
CA ASN A 366 12.95 -1.00 -20.78
C ASN A 366 11.76 -0.12 -20.29
N PRO A 367 11.03 -0.51 -19.25
CA PRO A 367 10.00 0.35 -18.68
C PRO A 367 10.65 1.60 -18.04
N GLN A 368 10.01 2.76 -18.24
CA GLN A 368 10.40 4.03 -17.65
C GLN A 368 9.32 4.45 -16.65
N PHE A 369 9.72 4.66 -15.41
CA PHE A 369 8.79 5.06 -14.35
C PHE A 369 9.01 6.52 -13.95
N GLU A 370 7.93 7.17 -13.57
CA GLU A 370 8.00 8.48 -12.94
C GLU A 370 8.36 8.30 -11.45
N GLY A 371 9.54 8.82 -11.05
CA GLY A 371 10.01 8.79 -9.66
C GLY A 371 10.62 7.45 -9.20
N GLN A 372 11.23 7.48 -8.01
CA GLN A 372 11.93 6.35 -7.39
C GLN A 372 10.96 5.23 -6.95
N THR A 373 9.73 5.58 -6.59
CA THR A 373 8.71 4.63 -6.11
C THR A 373 8.12 3.76 -7.22
N LYS A 374 8.46 4.04 -8.50
CA LYS A 374 7.95 3.32 -9.67
C LYS A 374 6.41 3.28 -9.77
N GLY A 375 5.71 4.21 -9.13
CA GLY A 375 4.25 4.23 -9.01
C GLY A 375 3.51 4.46 -10.32
N ARG A 376 4.17 5.02 -11.36
CA ARG A 376 3.55 5.37 -12.63
C ARG A 376 4.43 5.05 -13.82
N LEU A 377 3.85 4.44 -14.87
CA LEU A 377 4.55 4.17 -16.13
C LEU A 377 4.56 5.43 -17.02
N GLY A 378 5.76 5.87 -17.40
CA GLY A 378 5.99 7.06 -18.23
C GLY A 378 6.09 6.80 -19.75
N ASN A 379 6.28 5.56 -20.20
CA ASN A 379 6.44 5.21 -21.61
C ASN A 379 5.20 5.56 -22.43
N MET A 380 5.21 6.67 -23.16
CA MET A 380 4.05 7.14 -23.96
C MET A 380 3.69 6.26 -25.15
N ASP A 381 4.66 5.53 -25.71
CA ASP A 381 4.51 4.58 -26.81
C ASP A 381 3.72 3.31 -26.46
N VAL A 382 3.61 2.97 -25.19
CA VAL A 382 2.84 1.81 -24.70
C VAL A 382 1.33 2.02 -24.86
N ARG A 383 0.83 3.25 -24.72
CA ARG A 383 -0.60 3.55 -24.84
C ARG A 383 -1.23 3.05 -26.16
N PRO A 384 -0.75 3.44 -27.35
CA PRO A 384 -1.35 2.98 -28.61
C PRO A 384 -1.19 1.48 -28.85
N VAL A 385 -0.16 0.86 -28.27
CA VAL A 385 0.04 -0.60 -28.34
C VAL A 385 -1.06 -1.31 -27.55
N VAL A 386 -1.28 -0.92 -26.29
CA VAL A 386 -2.35 -1.47 -25.46
C VAL A 386 -3.72 -1.21 -26.05
N GLU A 387 -3.97 0.01 -26.57
CA GLU A 387 -5.23 0.34 -27.28
C GLU A 387 -5.49 -0.63 -28.45
N THR A 388 -4.46 -0.96 -29.22
CA THR A 388 -4.59 -1.88 -30.37
C THR A 388 -4.90 -3.30 -29.88
N ILE A 389 -4.10 -3.83 -28.94
CA ILE A 389 -4.26 -5.18 -28.41
C ILE A 389 -5.67 -5.32 -27.83
N LEU A 390 -6.07 -4.41 -26.97
CA LEU A 390 -7.35 -4.52 -26.27
C LEU A 390 -8.54 -4.35 -27.23
N THR A 391 -8.47 -3.43 -28.19
CA THR A 391 -9.53 -3.26 -29.18
C THR A 391 -9.76 -4.56 -29.95
N GLN A 392 -8.69 -5.23 -30.38
CA GLN A 392 -8.80 -6.50 -31.11
C GLN A 392 -9.38 -7.61 -30.23
N GLN A 393 -8.81 -7.81 -29.05
CA GLN A 393 -9.18 -8.91 -28.16
C GLN A 393 -10.61 -8.74 -27.61
N LEU A 394 -10.99 -7.54 -27.19
CA LEU A 394 -12.30 -7.27 -26.64
C LEU A 394 -13.39 -7.35 -27.71
N THR A 395 -13.11 -6.85 -28.93
CA THR A 395 -14.04 -6.99 -30.05
C THR A 395 -14.28 -8.45 -30.40
N ALA A 396 -13.20 -9.24 -30.53
CA ALA A 396 -13.31 -10.68 -30.80
C ALA A 396 -14.07 -11.43 -29.69
N TYR A 397 -13.84 -11.06 -28.42
CA TYR A 397 -14.51 -11.66 -27.27
C TYR A 397 -16.03 -11.45 -27.32
N PHE A 398 -16.51 -10.22 -27.57
CA PHE A 398 -17.94 -9.91 -27.59
C PHE A 398 -18.61 -10.22 -28.94
N GLU A 399 -17.87 -10.45 -30.01
CA GLU A 399 -18.42 -10.98 -31.29
C GLU A 399 -18.73 -12.47 -31.20
N ASP A 400 -18.15 -13.21 -30.25
CA ASP A 400 -18.56 -14.59 -29.96
C ASP A 400 -20.00 -14.60 -29.41
N LEU A 401 -20.86 -15.40 -30.04
CA LEU A 401 -22.28 -15.55 -29.69
C LEU A 401 -22.50 -15.89 -28.20
N LYS A 402 -21.55 -16.59 -27.60
CA LYS A 402 -21.61 -16.97 -26.17
C LYS A 402 -21.53 -15.75 -25.23
N HIS A 403 -20.92 -14.66 -25.67
CA HIS A 403 -20.68 -13.48 -24.85
C HIS A 403 -21.56 -12.28 -25.20
N GLN A 404 -22.45 -12.40 -26.18
CA GLN A 404 -23.32 -11.30 -26.61
C GLN A 404 -24.31 -10.88 -25.53
N GLU A 405 -24.87 -11.83 -24.78
CA GLU A 405 -25.76 -11.53 -23.65
C GLU A 405 -25.02 -10.76 -22.56
N LEU A 406 -23.78 -11.16 -22.26
CA LEU A 406 -22.92 -10.44 -21.33
C LEU A 406 -22.63 -9.02 -21.81
N ALA A 407 -22.29 -8.83 -23.09
CA ALA A 407 -22.08 -7.51 -23.68
C ALA A 407 -23.31 -6.62 -23.51
N GLN A 408 -24.52 -7.16 -23.75
CA GLN A 408 -25.77 -6.44 -23.56
C GLN A 408 -25.97 -6.03 -22.09
N GLN A 409 -25.78 -6.95 -21.15
CA GLN A 409 -25.91 -6.67 -19.70
C GLN A 409 -24.96 -5.56 -19.24
N LEU A 410 -23.70 -5.58 -19.71
CA LEU A 410 -22.71 -4.56 -19.37
C LEU A 410 -23.06 -3.19 -19.95
N VAL A 411 -23.53 -3.14 -21.22
CA VAL A 411 -23.97 -1.89 -21.82
C VAL A 411 -25.22 -1.35 -21.13
N GLU A 412 -26.20 -2.19 -20.78
CA GLU A 412 -27.39 -1.76 -20.04
C GLU A 412 -27.04 -1.21 -18.65
N LYS A 413 -26.03 -1.81 -17.97
CA LYS A 413 -25.52 -1.28 -16.71
C LYS A 413 -24.92 0.11 -16.93
N ALA A 414 -24.10 0.29 -17.97
CA ALA A 414 -23.48 1.58 -18.29
C ALA A 414 -24.52 2.66 -18.65
N VAL A 415 -25.58 2.32 -19.38
CA VAL A 415 -26.70 3.24 -19.69
C VAL A 415 -27.37 3.69 -18.39
N ARG A 416 -27.63 2.76 -17.46
CA ARG A 416 -28.20 3.11 -16.14
C ARG A 416 -27.27 4.02 -15.35
N ALA A 417 -25.95 3.74 -15.33
CA ALA A 417 -24.95 4.58 -14.67
C ALA A 417 -24.93 6.01 -15.24
N ALA A 418 -24.94 6.13 -16.59
CA ALA A 418 -24.98 7.42 -17.28
C ALA A 418 -26.23 8.26 -16.93
N HIS A 419 -27.40 7.64 -16.87
CA HIS A 419 -28.64 8.32 -16.46
C HIS A 419 -28.54 8.86 -15.03
N VAL A 420 -27.98 8.06 -14.13
CA VAL A 420 -27.78 8.46 -12.74
C VAL A 420 -26.79 9.62 -12.63
N ARG A 421 -25.65 9.52 -13.34
CA ARG A 421 -24.63 10.56 -13.37
C ARG A 421 -25.19 11.87 -13.93
N GLU A 422 -25.99 11.80 -15.01
CA GLU A 422 -26.62 12.98 -15.59
C GLU A 422 -27.63 13.62 -14.62
N ALA A 423 -28.44 12.81 -13.94
CA ALA A 423 -29.35 13.29 -12.90
C ALA A 423 -28.59 13.96 -11.74
N ALA A 424 -27.50 13.35 -11.28
CA ALA A 424 -26.64 13.94 -10.25
C ALA A 424 -25.99 15.24 -10.71
N ARG A 425 -25.54 15.34 -11.99
CA ARG A 425 -25.01 16.57 -12.57
C ARG A 425 -26.07 17.68 -12.62
N LYS A 426 -27.25 17.38 -13.11
CA LYS A 426 -28.38 18.35 -13.13
C LYS A 426 -28.73 18.84 -11.74
N ALA A 427 -28.79 17.93 -10.74
CA ALA A 427 -29.02 18.29 -9.36
C ALA A 427 -27.91 19.20 -8.80
N ARG A 428 -26.65 18.96 -9.17
CA ARG A 428 -25.48 19.75 -8.81
C ARG A 428 -25.52 21.14 -9.44
N ASP A 429 -25.87 21.23 -10.71
CA ASP A 429 -25.95 22.49 -11.44
C ASP A 429 -27.09 23.37 -10.90
N VAL A 430 -28.25 22.77 -10.59
CA VAL A 430 -29.35 23.46 -9.89
C VAL A 430 -28.92 23.94 -8.52
N ALA A 431 -28.18 23.12 -7.76
CA ALA A 431 -27.64 23.51 -6.47
C ALA A 431 -26.57 24.61 -6.61
N ARG A 432 -25.71 24.58 -7.65
CA ARG A 432 -24.73 25.66 -7.94
C ARG A 432 -25.41 26.98 -8.29
N THR A 433 -26.48 26.95 -9.07
CA THR A 433 -27.24 28.17 -9.44
C THR A 433 -27.97 28.74 -8.20
N ARG A 434 -28.46 27.88 -7.31
CA ARG A 434 -28.97 28.28 -5.99
C ARG A 434 -27.85 28.75 -5.05
N ASN A 435 -26.69 28.09 -5.03
CA ASN A 435 -25.59 28.38 -4.11
C ASN A 435 -24.79 29.65 -4.51
N ALA A 436 -24.88 30.16 -5.75
CA ALA A 436 -24.39 31.51 -6.08
C ALA A 436 -25.21 32.57 -5.37
N LEU A 437 -26.45 32.26 -4.96
CA LEU A 437 -27.30 33.10 -4.11
C LEU A 437 -27.31 32.67 -2.63
N GLU A 438 -26.89 31.43 -2.34
CA GLU A 438 -26.83 30.83 -1.02
C GLU A 438 -25.43 30.22 -0.76
N ALA A 439 -24.43 31.08 -0.55
CA ALA A 439 -23.19 30.70 0.16
C ALA A 439 -23.47 30.33 1.65
N ALA A 440 -24.72 29.99 1.94
CA ALA A 440 -25.27 29.81 3.26
C ALA A 440 -24.90 28.53 4.03
N PRO A 441 -24.60 27.35 3.41
CA PRO A 441 -24.29 26.14 4.23
C PRO A 441 -22.96 26.22 4.99
N LEU A 442 -21.97 26.98 4.49
CA LEU A 442 -20.69 27.18 5.17
C LEU A 442 -20.73 28.30 6.21
N VAL A 443 -21.69 29.24 6.09
CA VAL A 443 -21.87 30.34 7.03
C VAL A 443 -22.40 29.78 8.36
N GLY A 444 -21.51 29.66 9.32
CA GLY A 444 -21.82 29.20 10.68
C GLY A 444 -21.24 27.82 11.06
N LYS A 445 -20.97 26.91 10.12
CA LYS A 445 -20.31 25.62 10.39
C LYS A 445 -18.79 25.71 10.32
N LEU A 446 -18.23 26.18 9.19
CA LEU A 446 -16.78 26.29 9.01
C LEU A 446 -16.25 27.55 9.71
N SER A 447 -15.33 27.34 10.64
CA SER A 447 -14.52 28.41 11.22
C SER A 447 -13.21 28.52 10.42
N SER A 448 -13.20 29.32 9.35
CA SER A 448 -12.07 29.50 8.44
C SER A 448 -10.82 30.08 9.12
N CYS A 449 -9.63 29.79 8.58
CA CYS A 449 -8.41 30.49 8.92
C CYS A 449 -8.23 31.78 8.07
N THR A 450 -7.30 32.65 8.47
CA THR A 450 -7.02 33.91 7.75
C THR A 450 -5.90 33.76 6.72
N GLY A 451 -5.15 32.65 6.76
CA GLY A 451 -4.05 32.35 5.85
C GLY A 451 -4.53 32.16 4.41
N ARG A 452 -3.78 32.74 3.46
CA ARG A 452 -4.07 32.63 2.02
C ARG A 452 -3.26 31.55 1.31
N LYS A 453 -2.21 31.03 1.96
CA LYS A 453 -1.32 30.00 1.41
C LYS A 453 -1.85 28.62 1.81
N ALA A 454 -2.39 27.89 0.85
CA ALA A 454 -2.97 26.55 1.07
C ALA A 454 -1.96 25.59 1.70
N GLU A 455 -0.67 25.70 1.31
CA GLU A 455 0.42 24.84 1.79
C GLU A 455 0.67 24.95 3.30
N GLN A 456 0.26 26.05 3.92
CA GLN A 456 0.42 26.31 5.35
C GLN A 456 -0.87 26.09 6.14
N ASN A 457 -2.01 25.96 5.44
CA ASN A 457 -3.32 25.86 6.06
C ASN A 457 -3.66 24.43 6.43
N GLU A 458 -4.38 24.29 7.53
CA GLU A 458 -4.84 23.02 8.09
C GLU A 458 -6.35 23.07 8.34
N LEU A 459 -7.06 22.00 7.98
CA LEU A 459 -8.47 21.81 8.28
C LEU A 459 -8.62 20.70 9.31
N PHE A 460 -9.15 21.03 10.48
CA PHE A 460 -9.57 20.04 11.47
C PHE A 460 -11.04 19.73 11.25
N ILE A 461 -11.34 18.48 10.93
CA ILE A 461 -12.69 17.93 10.91
C ILE A 461 -12.93 17.32 12.30
N VAL A 462 -13.82 17.93 13.07
CA VAL A 462 -13.99 17.66 14.51
C VAL A 462 -15.34 17.04 14.76
N GLU A 463 -15.40 16.02 15.61
CA GLU A 463 -16.65 15.39 16.02
C GLU A 463 -17.45 16.29 16.97
N GLY A 464 -18.64 16.66 16.54
CA GLY A 464 -19.62 17.40 17.34
C GLY A 464 -19.33 18.88 17.56
N ASP A 465 -20.38 19.62 17.94
CA ASP A 465 -20.31 21.06 18.18
C ASP A 465 -19.54 21.41 19.47
N SER A 466 -19.55 20.52 20.48
CA SER A 466 -18.86 20.75 21.77
C SER A 466 -17.35 20.78 21.58
N ALA A 467 -16.77 19.71 20.99
CA ALA A 467 -15.35 19.64 20.70
C ALA A 467 -14.94 20.71 19.66
N GLY A 468 -15.82 20.96 18.66
CA GLY A 468 -15.67 22.06 17.70
C GLY A 468 -15.57 23.42 18.36
N GLY A 469 -16.31 23.67 19.45
CA GLY A 469 -16.24 24.89 20.25
C GLY A 469 -14.89 25.08 20.94
N SER A 470 -14.40 24.04 21.63
CA SER A 470 -13.08 24.06 22.28
C SER A 470 -11.95 24.22 21.25
N ALA A 471 -12.00 23.50 20.14
CA ALA A 471 -11.04 23.59 19.06
C ALA A 471 -11.03 24.99 18.41
N LYS A 472 -12.19 25.59 18.18
CA LYS A 472 -12.32 26.95 17.65
C LYS A 472 -11.69 28.01 18.55
N GLN A 473 -11.78 27.84 19.86
CA GLN A 473 -11.17 28.74 20.84
C GLN A 473 -9.67 28.52 20.95
N GLY A 474 -9.21 27.25 20.96
CA GLY A 474 -7.80 26.89 21.14
C GLY A 474 -6.93 27.06 19.90
N ARG A 475 -7.48 27.07 18.70
CA ARG A 475 -6.73 27.07 17.42
C ARG A 475 -5.88 28.32 17.16
N ASP A 476 -4.86 28.20 16.35
CA ASP A 476 -4.22 29.34 15.70
C ASP A 476 -5.03 29.76 14.46
N ARG A 477 -5.72 30.90 14.56
CA ARG A 477 -6.59 31.42 13.49
C ARG A 477 -5.84 31.78 12.21
N ARG A 478 -4.53 31.89 12.26
CA ARG A 478 -3.73 32.28 11.08
C ARG A 478 -3.73 31.16 10.03
N PHE A 479 -3.69 29.90 10.44
CA PHE A 479 -3.57 28.78 9.50
C PHE A 479 -4.48 27.57 9.82
N GLN A 480 -5.16 27.53 10.97
CA GLN A 480 -6.04 26.41 11.33
C GLN A 480 -7.51 26.78 11.15
N ALA A 481 -8.23 25.97 10.39
CA ALA A 481 -9.67 26.00 10.21
C ALA A 481 -10.33 24.82 10.96
N ILE A 482 -11.55 25.03 11.47
CA ILE A 482 -12.31 24.02 12.19
C ILE A 482 -13.65 23.80 11.51
N LEU A 483 -13.95 22.55 11.22
CA LEU A 483 -15.21 22.07 10.68
C LEU A 483 -15.82 21.03 11.63
N PRO A 484 -16.79 21.38 12.47
CA PRO A 484 -17.51 20.40 13.27
C PRO A 484 -18.51 19.62 12.42
N LEU A 485 -18.54 18.29 12.61
CA LEU A 485 -19.54 17.41 12.01
C LEU A 485 -20.69 17.19 13.00
N ARG A 486 -21.93 17.25 12.53
CA ARG A 486 -23.12 17.02 13.35
C ARG A 486 -23.60 15.58 13.23
N GLY A 487 -23.19 14.77 14.18
CA GLY A 487 -23.52 13.33 14.22
C GLY A 487 -22.70 12.49 13.23
N LYS A 488 -23.11 11.23 13.08
CA LYS A 488 -22.43 10.27 12.19
C LYS A 488 -22.77 10.56 10.73
N PRO A 489 -21.79 10.81 9.85
CA PRO A 489 -22.01 10.95 8.43
C PRO A 489 -22.58 9.67 7.82
N LEU A 490 -23.06 9.76 6.59
CA LEU A 490 -23.52 8.62 5.81
C LEU A 490 -22.34 7.68 5.49
N ASN A 491 -22.53 6.36 5.61
CA ASN A 491 -21.54 5.41 5.13
C ASN A 491 -21.46 5.46 3.59
N ALA A 492 -20.37 6.00 3.06
CA ALA A 492 -20.16 6.22 1.64
C ALA A 492 -20.03 4.92 0.83
N GLU A 493 -19.58 3.81 1.43
CA GLU A 493 -19.46 2.50 0.80
C GLU A 493 -20.82 1.93 0.34
N LYS A 494 -21.87 2.23 1.07
CA LYS A 494 -23.22 1.69 0.83
C LYS A 494 -24.09 2.55 -0.06
N LYS A 495 -23.56 3.68 -0.56
CA LYS A 495 -24.38 4.70 -1.21
C LYS A 495 -23.77 5.15 -2.52
N ARG A 496 -24.65 5.47 -3.46
CA ARG A 496 -24.29 6.03 -4.75
C ARG A 496 -23.86 7.49 -4.59
N LEU A 497 -23.11 8.00 -5.55
CA LEU A 497 -22.59 9.38 -5.55
C LEU A 497 -23.67 10.43 -5.35
N ASP A 498 -24.85 10.28 -5.98
CA ASP A 498 -25.99 11.20 -5.85
C ASP A 498 -26.48 11.29 -4.39
N GLN A 499 -26.52 10.17 -3.67
CA GLN A 499 -26.92 10.10 -2.27
C GLN A 499 -25.83 10.70 -1.36
N VAL A 500 -24.56 10.47 -1.68
CA VAL A 500 -23.41 11.06 -0.97
C VAL A 500 -23.44 12.57 -1.12
N LEU A 501 -23.69 13.09 -2.33
CA LEU A 501 -23.83 14.52 -2.60
C LEU A 501 -25.09 15.15 -2.00
N ALA A 502 -26.14 14.37 -1.77
CA ALA A 502 -27.33 14.83 -1.05
C ALA A 502 -27.08 15.01 0.46
N ASN A 503 -26.08 14.31 1.03
CA ASN A 503 -25.72 14.41 2.43
C ASN A 503 -25.08 15.76 2.75
N GLU A 504 -25.64 16.48 3.74
CA GLU A 504 -25.20 17.83 4.10
C GLU A 504 -23.77 17.87 4.64
N GLU A 505 -23.37 16.89 5.45
CA GLU A 505 -22.04 16.84 6.07
C GLU A 505 -20.96 16.66 5.01
N PHE A 506 -21.15 15.71 4.07
CA PHE A 506 -20.18 15.52 2.97
C PHE A 506 -20.13 16.72 2.02
N ARG A 507 -21.28 17.34 1.68
CA ARG A 507 -21.27 18.58 0.91
C ARG A 507 -20.46 19.67 1.59
N THR A 508 -20.59 19.79 2.90
CA THR A 508 -19.84 20.77 3.68
C THR A 508 -18.34 20.49 3.64
N VAL A 509 -17.92 19.23 3.77
CA VAL A 509 -16.51 18.81 3.64
C VAL A 509 -15.97 19.12 2.24
N ILE A 510 -16.68 18.73 1.17
CA ILE A 510 -16.30 18.98 -0.23
C ILE A 510 -16.12 20.48 -0.49
N THR A 511 -17.08 21.29 -0.05
CA THR A 511 -17.05 22.74 -0.24
C THR A 511 -15.93 23.40 0.57
N ALA A 512 -15.65 22.91 1.78
CA ALA A 512 -14.57 23.40 2.62
C ALA A 512 -13.20 23.14 1.97
N LEU A 513 -12.99 21.92 1.45
CA LEU A 513 -11.73 21.51 0.79
C LEU A 513 -11.50 22.26 -0.52
N GLY A 514 -12.55 22.47 -1.32
CA GLY A 514 -12.48 23.15 -2.62
C GLY A 514 -12.00 22.30 -3.79
N THR A 515 -11.78 20.99 -3.58
CA THR A 515 -11.21 20.04 -4.56
C THR A 515 -12.22 19.44 -5.52
N ASN A 516 -13.53 19.67 -5.29
CA ASN A 516 -14.60 18.86 -5.88
C ASN A 516 -14.50 17.38 -5.43
N ILE A 517 -15.06 16.45 -6.21
CA ILE A 517 -15.19 15.04 -5.84
C ILE A 517 -15.22 14.17 -7.12
N ASP A 518 -14.73 12.92 -7.01
CA ASP A 518 -14.78 11.94 -8.08
C ASP A 518 -14.09 12.43 -9.36
N GLU A 519 -14.62 12.23 -10.56
CA GLU A 519 -14.04 12.67 -11.85
C GLU A 519 -13.64 14.16 -11.89
N SER A 520 -14.32 15.00 -11.14
CA SER A 520 -14.03 16.44 -11.07
C SER A 520 -13.08 16.82 -9.96
N PHE A 521 -12.53 15.82 -9.26
CA PHE A 521 -11.54 16.05 -8.20
C PHE A 521 -10.26 16.69 -8.77
N SER A 522 -9.75 17.70 -8.08
CA SER A 522 -8.47 18.32 -8.43
C SER A 522 -7.80 18.89 -7.19
N LEU A 523 -6.55 18.54 -7.00
CA LEU A 523 -5.71 19.09 -5.93
C LEU A 523 -5.40 20.58 -6.13
N GLU A 524 -5.51 21.12 -7.35
CA GLU A 524 -5.28 22.55 -7.62
C GLU A 524 -6.23 23.48 -6.82
N GLY A 525 -7.45 22.99 -6.53
CA GLY A 525 -8.43 23.70 -5.72
C GLY A 525 -8.27 23.56 -4.22
N LEU A 526 -7.32 22.74 -3.75
CA LEU A 526 -7.16 22.41 -2.34
C LEU A 526 -6.79 23.63 -1.50
N LYS A 527 -7.61 23.93 -0.49
CA LYS A 527 -7.43 25.10 0.39
C LYS A 527 -6.60 24.80 1.64
N TYR A 528 -6.43 23.53 1.98
CA TYR A 528 -5.77 23.05 3.20
C TYR A 528 -4.88 21.85 2.88
N HIS A 529 -3.57 22.00 3.01
CA HIS A 529 -2.61 20.91 2.73
C HIS A 529 -2.54 19.86 3.85
N LYS A 530 -3.19 20.11 5.00
CA LYS A 530 -3.42 19.08 6.00
C LYS A 530 -4.90 19.03 6.36
N VAL A 531 -5.50 17.89 6.10
CA VAL A 531 -6.87 17.55 6.50
C VAL A 531 -6.78 16.59 7.68
N ILE A 532 -7.09 17.07 8.86
CA ILE A 532 -6.86 16.36 10.12
C ILE A 532 -8.21 15.94 10.68
N ILE A 533 -8.43 14.62 10.75
CA ILE A 533 -9.60 14.03 11.40
C ILE A 533 -9.34 14.02 12.91
N LEU A 534 -10.19 14.67 13.67
CA LEU A 534 -10.11 14.76 15.12
C LEU A 534 -11.43 14.29 15.73
N SER A 535 -11.45 13.09 16.26
CA SER A 535 -12.61 12.46 16.87
C SER A 535 -12.31 11.98 18.29
N ASP A 536 -13.34 11.73 19.06
CA ASP A 536 -13.25 11.20 20.41
C ASP A 536 -12.53 9.84 20.42
N ALA A 537 -11.89 9.51 21.55
CA ALA A 537 -11.17 8.25 21.72
C ALA A 537 -12.12 7.11 22.17
N ASP A 538 -13.34 7.11 21.66
CA ASP A 538 -14.36 6.10 21.94
C ASP A 538 -14.78 5.34 20.66
N GLN A 539 -15.75 4.43 20.79
CA GLN A 539 -16.22 3.62 19.66
C GLN A 539 -16.94 4.46 18.59
N ASP A 540 -17.63 5.51 18.99
CA ASP A 540 -18.35 6.40 18.07
C ASP A 540 -17.36 7.25 17.26
N GLY A 541 -16.33 7.78 17.91
CA GLY A 541 -15.25 8.49 17.25
C GLY A 541 -14.44 7.60 16.29
N ALA A 542 -14.19 6.33 16.67
CA ALA A 542 -13.57 5.36 15.79
C ALA A 542 -14.42 5.10 14.54
N HIS A 543 -15.76 5.00 14.69
CA HIS A 543 -16.67 4.82 13.58
C HIS A 543 -16.73 6.05 12.66
N ILE A 544 -16.74 7.27 13.20
CA ILE A 544 -16.71 8.50 12.41
C ILE A 544 -15.41 8.59 11.60
N ARG A 545 -14.25 8.24 12.19
CA ARG A 545 -12.98 8.12 11.46
C ARG A 545 -13.09 7.14 10.29
N ALA A 546 -13.60 5.93 10.54
CA ALA A 546 -13.77 4.93 9.51
C ALA A 546 -14.67 5.40 8.35
N ILE A 547 -15.79 6.08 8.64
CA ILE A 547 -16.67 6.67 7.62
C ILE A 547 -15.96 7.75 6.81
N LEU A 548 -15.23 8.66 7.45
CA LEU A 548 -14.50 9.72 6.75
C LEU A 548 -13.35 9.16 5.89
N LEU A 549 -12.60 8.18 6.40
CA LEU A 549 -11.57 7.49 5.64
C LEU A 549 -12.16 6.76 4.44
N THR A 550 -13.28 6.07 4.61
CA THR A 550 -14.02 5.43 3.50
C THR A 550 -14.44 6.46 2.45
N PHE A 551 -14.98 7.61 2.88
CA PHE A 551 -15.36 8.68 1.96
C PHE A 551 -14.17 9.22 1.18
N PHE A 552 -13.04 9.53 1.83
CA PHE A 552 -11.83 9.99 1.15
C PHE A 552 -11.25 8.91 0.24
N TYR A 553 -11.25 7.65 0.68
CA TYR A 553 -10.76 6.53 -0.12
C TYR A 553 -11.57 6.32 -1.40
N ARG A 554 -12.91 6.43 -1.32
CA ARG A 554 -13.80 6.18 -2.47
C ARG A 554 -13.88 7.35 -3.45
N TYR A 555 -13.87 8.57 -2.95
CA TYR A 555 -14.23 9.75 -3.75
C TYR A 555 -13.12 10.81 -3.86
N MET A 556 -12.06 10.72 -3.08
CA MET A 556 -10.95 11.67 -3.03
C MET A 556 -9.61 10.94 -2.79
N ARG A 557 -9.40 9.83 -3.49
CA ARG A 557 -8.24 8.95 -3.24
C ARG A 557 -6.91 9.68 -3.40
N GLU A 558 -6.81 10.60 -4.36
CA GLU A 558 -5.62 11.42 -4.58
C GLU A 558 -5.27 12.30 -3.36
N LEU A 559 -6.26 12.68 -2.54
CA LEU A 559 -6.01 13.42 -1.31
C LEU A 559 -5.19 12.59 -0.30
N ILE A 560 -5.41 11.27 -0.27
CA ILE A 560 -4.65 10.34 0.58
C ILE A 560 -3.28 10.08 -0.04
N THR A 561 -3.21 9.76 -1.33
CA THR A 561 -1.94 9.40 -2.00
C THR A 561 -0.97 10.58 -2.07
N ALA A 562 -1.47 11.82 -2.17
CA ALA A 562 -0.67 13.03 -2.06
C ALA A 562 -0.28 13.39 -0.61
N GLY A 563 -0.70 12.60 0.38
CA GLY A 563 -0.27 12.74 1.77
C GLY A 563 -0.94 13.88 2.55
N HIS A 564 -2.14 14.29 2.18
CA HIS A 564 -2.85 15.40 2.80
C HIS A 564 -3.77 15.01 3.95
N VAL A 565 -4.05 13.71 4.16
CA VAL A 565 -4.98 13.20 5.19
C VAL A 565 -4.23 12.74 6.44
N PHE A 566 -4.67 13.21 7.59
CA PHE A 566 -4.07 12.89 8.89
C PHE A 566 -5.14 12.55 9.93
N ILE A 567 -4.75 11.73 10.91
CA ILE A 567 -5.53 11.49 12.13
C ILE A 567 -4.83 12.23 13.27
N GLY A 568 -5.55 13.11 13.95
CA GLY A 568 -5.08 13.76 15.17
C GLY A 568 -5.18 12.81 16.35
N MET A 569 -4.14 12.73 17.16
CA MET A 569 -4.06 11.85 18.33
C MET A 569 -4.14 12.67 19.62
N PRO A 570 -5.33 12.80 20.24
CA PRO A 570 -5.45 13.44 21.55
C PRO A 570 -4.92 12.49 22.64
N PRO A 571 -4.46 13.02 23.80
CA PRO A 571 -4.07 12.19 24.93
C PRO A 571 -5.28 11.51 25.56
N LEU A 572 -5.10 10.26 26.00
CA LEU A 572 -6.11 9.50 26.76
C LEU A 572 -6.13 9.89 28.24
N TYR A 573 -4.99 10.27 28.79
CA TYR A 573 -4.83 10.52 30.22
C TYR A 573 -4.16 11.86 30.49
N LYS A 574 -4.66 12.56 31.51
CA LYS A 574 -3.97 13.63 32.20
C LYS A 574 -3.49 13.11 33.55
N VAL A 575 -2.19 13.18 33.77
CA VAL A 575 -1.53 12.72 35.01
C VAL A 575 -1.01 13.96 35.73
N GLN A 576 -1.55 14.28 36.90
CA GLN A 576 -1.17 15.44 37.68
C GLN A 576 -0.48 15.03 38.97
N ARG A 577 0.66 15.67 39.26
CA ARG A 577 1.37 15.56 40.52
C ARG A 577 1.72 16.96 41.04
N GLY A 578 1.03 17.38 42.09
CA GLY A 578 1.12 18.79 42.56
C GLY A 578 0.65 19.76 41.47
N ASN A 579 1.46 20.73 41.13
CA ASN A 579 1.13 21.73 40.06
C ASN A 579 1.61 21.34 38.66
N ARG A 580 2.21 20.14 38.49
CA ARG A 580 2.67 19.68 37.17
C ARG A 580 1.64 18.69 36.56
N ALA A 581 1.17 19.00 35.40
CA ALA A 581 0.35 18.12 34.58
C ALA A 581 1.18 17.55 33.43
N GLN A 582 1.08 16.25 33.19
CA GLN A 582 1.66 15.52 32.06
C GLN A 582 0.55 14.75 31.35
N TYR A 583 0.74 14.40 30.10
CA TYR A 583 -0.25 13.71 29.30
C TYR A 583 0.29 12.38 28.79
N ALA A 584 -0.54 11.33 28.86
CA ALA A 584 -0.25 10.03 28.29
C ALA A 584 -1.25 9.73 27.18
N TYR A 585 -0.75 9.14 26.10
CA TYR A 585 -1.54 8.83 24.90
C TYR A 585 -2.02 7.38 24.87
N ASP A 586 -1.45 6.55 25.75
CA ASP A 586 -1.75 5.13 25.90
C ASP A 586 -1.49 4.67 27.36
N ASP A 587 -1.85 3.42 27.65
CA ASP A 587 -1.66 2.82 28.96
C ASP A 587 -0.17 2.59 29.32
N LEU A 588 0.68 2.33 28.30
CA LEU A 588 2.12 2.20 28.50
C LEU A 588 2.73 3.55 28.89
N GLY A 589 2.33 4.63 28.24
CA GLY A 589 2.70 5.99 28.60
C GLY A 589 2.24 6.35 30.02
N LEU A 590 1.02 5.94 30.40
CA LEU A 590 0.53 6.12 31.76
C LEU A 590 1.39 5.36 32.78
N LYS A 591 1.69 4.08 32.51
CA LYS A 591 2.58 3.26 33.36
C LYS A 591 3.98 3.88 33.49
N LYS A 592 4.55 4.40 32.39
CA LYS A 592 5.85 5.11 32.39
C LYS A 592 5.80 6.37 33.26
N LEU A 593 4.79 7.24 33.09
CA LEU A 593 4.64 8.49 33.83
C LEU A 593 4.43 8.27 35.33
N THR A 594 3.67 7.23 35.68
CA THR A 594 3.41 6.87 37.09
C THR A 594 4.46 5.94 37.70
N ARG A 595 5.44 5.46 36.92
CA ARG A 595 6.43 4.45 37.28
C ARG A 595 5.77 3.17 37.86
N GLY A 596 4.61 2.79 37.29
CA GLY A 596 3.83 1.65 37.76
C GLY A 596 3.12 1.85 39.11
N ASN A 597 3.20 3.04 39.73
CA ASN A 597 2.55 3.32 41.01
C ASN A 597 1.72 4.61 40.92
N SER A 598 0.41 4.48 41.03
CA SER A 598 -0.53 5.61 40.97
C SER A 598 -0.60 6.45 42.27
N LYS A 599 0.04 6.03 43.37
CA LYS A 599 0.00 6.79 44.63
C LYS A 599 0.64 8.17 44.49
N GLY A 600 -0.10 9.22 44.83
CA GLY A 600 0.35 10.61 44.76
C GLY A 600 0.16 11.28 43.39
N TYR A 601 -0.47 10.61 42.46
CA TYR A 601 -0.93 11.17 41.17
C TYR A 601 -2.44 11.29 41.14
N THR A 602 -2.93 12.37 40.57
CA THR A 602 -4.34 12.51 40.15
C THR A 602 -4.40 12.15 38.68
N ILE A 603 -5.08 11.08 38.32
CA ILE A 603 -5.22 10.60 36.93
C ILE A 603 -6.64 10.88 36.49
N GLN A 604 -6.77 11.61 35.39
CA GLN A 604 -8.02 11.88 34.68
C GLN A 604 -7.97 11.19 33.31
N ARG A 605 -8.90 10.28 33.04
CA ARG A 605 -9.07 9.72 31.69
C ARG A 605 -10.06 10.61 30.93
N TYR A 606 -9.67 11.05 29.74
CA TYR A 606 -10.56 11.76 28.82
C TYR A 606 -11.41 10.76 28.05
N LYS A 607 -12.74 10.96 28.06
CA LYS A 607 -13.68 10.17 27.26
C LYS A 607 -13.94 10.80 25.92
N GLY A 608 -13.80 12.12 25.82
CA GLY A 608 -13.99 12.87 24.60
C GLY A 608 -13.28 14.21 24.61
N LEU A 609 -13.11 14.77 23.42
CA LEU A 609 -12.44 16.07 23.18
C LEU A 609 -13.17 17.24 23.88
N GLY A 610 -14.50 17.11 24.07
CA GLY A 610 -15.30 18.10 24.76
C GLY A 610 -14.99 18.26 26.25
N GLU A 611 -14.26 17.29 26.85
CA GLU A 611 -13.77 17.37 28.23
C GLU A 611 -12.49 18.17 28.37
N MET A 612 -11.81 18.49 27.25
CA MET A 612 -10.59 19.29 27.22
C MET A 612 -10.94 20.77 27.08
N ASN A 613 -10.30 21.57 27.89
CA ASN A 613 -10.38 23.02 27.69
C ASN A 613 -9.54 23.48 26.48
N PRO A 614 -9.76 24.68 25.91
CA PRO A 614 -9.07 25.14 24.71
C PRO A 614 -7.53 25.12 24.82
N GLU A 615 -6.96 25.45 25.97
CA GLU A 615 -5.50 25.46 26.20
C GLU A 615 -4.91 24.05 26.22
N GLN A 616 -5.64 23.10 26.83
CA GLN A 616 -5.24 21.68 26.84
C GLN A 616 -5.27 21.12 25.43
N LEU A 617 -6.36 21.38 24.69
CA LEU A 617 -6.51 20.88 23.30
C LEU A 617 -5.45 21.48 22.40
N TRP A 618 -5.12 22.77 22.58
CA TRP A 618 -4.01 23.39 21.85
C TRP A 618 -2.69 22.68 22.16
N SER A 619 -2.27 22.66 23.43
CA SER A 619 -0.95 22.21 23.83
C SER A 619 -0.68 20.71 23.59
N THR A 620 -1.71 19.90 23.44
CA THR A 620 -1.56 18.44 23.28
C THR A 620 -1.85 17.94 21.86
N THR A 621 -2.76 18.61 21.12
CA THR A 621 -3.36 18.05 19.92
C THR A 621 -3.29 18.99 18.71
N MET A 622 -3.25 20.32 18.91
CA MET A 622 -3.32 21.26 17.80
C MET A 622 -2.01 22.02 17.54
N ASP A 623 -1.15 22.20 18.55
CA ASP A 623 0.14 22.87 18.40
C ASP A 623 1.06 22.05 17.47
N PRO A 624 1.50 22.59 16.33
CA PRO A 624 2.38 21.90 15.40
C PRO A 624 3.69 21.36 15.99
N GLN A 625 4.17 21.96 17.09
CA GLN A 625 5.42 21.58 17.73
C GLN A 625 5.27 20.41 18.73
N GLN A 626 4.06 20.19 19.26
CA GLN A 626 3.84 19.23 20.35
C GLN A 626 2.86 18.11 20.00
N ARG A 627 1.99 18.33 19.02
CA ARG A 627 0.95 17.38 18.61
C ARG A 627 1.51 16.13 17.96
N LYS A 628 0.76 15.03 18.07
CA LYS A 628 1.00 13.81 17.33
C LYS A 628 -0.04 13.68 16.22
N LEU A 629 0.43 13.51 14.99
CA LEU A 629 -0.40 13.24 13.83
C LEU A 629 0.02 11.92 13.20
N LEU A 630 -0.95 11.09 12.86
CA LEU A 630 -0.75 9.90 12.05
C LEU A 630 -1.15 10.25 10.60
N GLN A 631 -0.19 10.20 9.67
CA GLN A 631 -0.49 10.37 8.25
C GLN A 631 -1.16 9.10 7.72
N VAL A 632 -2.25 9.28 6.99
CA VAL A 632 -2.96 8.17 6.33
C VAL A 632 -2.28 7.88 5.01
N THR A 633 -1.87 6.63 4.80
CA THR A 633 -1.24 6.16 3.57
C THR A 633 -1.97 4.94 3.03
N ILE A 634 -1.89 4.72 1.73
CA ILE A 634 -2.33 3.48 1.08
C ILE A 634 -1.06 2.75 0.65
N GLU A 635 -0.66 1.76 1.45
CA GLU A 635 0.55 0.97 1.17
C GLU A 635 0.23 -0.18 0.21
N ASP A 636 -0.95 -0.77 0.36
CA ASP A 636 -1.47 -1.88 -0.43
C ASP A 636 -2.91 -1.55 -0.83
N ALA A 637 -3.10 -1.24 -2.12
CA ALA A 637 -4.40 -0.83 -2.65
C ALA A 637 -5.43 -1.97 -2.63
N ALA A 638 -4.99 -3.22 -2.84
CA ALA A 638 -5.87 -4.39 -2.84
C ALA A 638 -6.37 -4.69 -1.42
N GLN A 639 -5.48 -4.60 -0.44
CA GLN A 639 -5.87 -4.78 0.96
C GLN A 639 -6.77 -3.65 1.47
N ALA A 640 -6.46 -2.39 1.12
CA ALA A 640 -7.31 -1.26 1.48
C ALA A 640 -8.73 -1.44 0.92
N GLU A 641 -8.84 -1.84 -0.36
CA GLU A 641 -10.11 -2.17 -1.00
C GLU A 641 -10.87 -3.25 -0.25
N ARG A 642 -10.19 -4.37 0.06
CA ARG A 642 -10.80 -5.49 0.75
C ARG A 642 -11.27 -5.12 2.16
N VAL A 643 -10.43 -4.46 2.95
CA VAL A 643 -10.77 -4.05 4.33
C VAL A 643 -11.96 -3.07 4.34
N VAL A 644 -11.96 -2.09 3.43
CA VAL A 644 -13.08 -1.15 3.32
C VAL A 644 -14.36 -1.89 2.94
N THR A 645 -14.32 -2.80 1.96
CA THR A 645 -15.48 -3.59 1.53
C THR A 645 -16.00 -4.49 2.67
N ILE A 646 -15.13 -5.19 3.40
CA ILE A 646 -15.51 -6.06 4.52
C ILE A 646 -16.13 -5.25 5.65
N LEU A 647 -15.44 -4.22 6.13
CA LEU A 647 -15.85 -3.50 7.33
C LEU A 647 -17.00 -2.53 7.08
N MET A 648 -17.06 -1.91 5.91
CA MET A 648 -18.01 -0.85 5.59
C MET A 648 -19.10 -1.29 4.60
N GLY A 649 -18.94 -2.41 3.92
CA GLY A 649 -19.88 -2.98 2.94
C GLY A 649 -21.20 -3.48 3.55
N ASP A 650 -22.11 -3.98 2.69
CA ASP A 650 -23.46 -4.42 3.10
C ASP A 650 -23.47 -5.83 3.69
N LYS A 651 -22.56 -6.71 3.28
CA LYS A 651 -22.50 -8.09 3.77
C LYS A 651 -22.06 -8.12 5.23
N VAL A 652 -22.84 -8.80 6.08
CA VAL A 652 -22.56 -8.91 7.51
C VAL A 652 -21.57 -10.03 7.80
N GLU A 653 -21.68 -11.14 7.09
CA GLU A 653 -20.89 -12.35 7.34
C GLU A 653 -19.37 -12.13 7.23
N PRO A 654 -18.84 -11.53 6.13
CA PRO A 654 -17.41 -11.24 6.04
C PRO A 654 -16.90 -10.34 7.16
N ARG A 655 -17.73 -9.40 7.63
CA ARG A 655 -17.39 -8.52 8.75
C ARG A 655 -17.32 -9.28 10.07
N ARG A 656 -18.27 -10.21 10.30
CA ARG A 656 -18.28 -11.05 11.50
C ARG A 656 -17.06 -11.96 11.54
N GLU A 657 -16.75 -12.62 10.43
CA GLU A 657 -15.55 -13.45 10.28
C GLU A 657 -14.26 -12.64 10.55
N TYR A 658 -14.17 -11.45 9.95
CA TYR A 658 -13.01 -10.56 10.16
C TYR A 658 -12.87 -10.16 11.64
N ILE A 659 -13.98 -9.82 12.32
CA ILE A 659 -13.97 -9.47 13.75
C ILE A 659 -13.57 -10.70 14.59
N SER A 660 -14.11 -11.89 14.32
CA SER A 660 -13.73 -13.12 15.03
C SER A 660 -12.24 -13.45 14.88
N GLN A 661 -11.69 -13.24 13.69
CA GLN A 661 -10.30 -13.55 13.38
C GLN A 661 -9.30 -12.55 13.99
N TYR A 662 -9.65 -11.25 14.01
CA TYR A 662 -8.70 -10.18 14.36
C TYR A 662 -9.00 -9.46 15.67
N ALA A 663 -10.19 -9.67 16.29
CA ALA A 663 -10.54 -9.00 17.52
C ALA A 663 -9.81 -9.64 18.71
N ASN A 664 -9.03 -8.83 19.41
CA ASN A 664 -8.42 -9.22 20.67
C ASN A 664 -9.26 -8.63 21.84
N PHE A 665 -10.12 -9.44 22.43
CA PHE A 665 -11.00 -9.02 23.53
C PHE A 665 -10.26 -8.77 24.85
N ASN A 666 -9.00 -9.21 24.96
CA ASN A 666 -8.13 -9.01 26.13
C ASN A 666 -7.20 -7.80 25.98
N ARG A 667 -7.31 -7.08 24.87
CA ARG A 667 -6.45 -5.94 24.58
C ARG A 667 -6.85 -4.73 25.40
N GLU A 668 -5.92 -4.16 26.16
CA GLU A 668 -6.07 -2.86 26.79
C GLU A 668 -6.18 -1.79 25.69
N ASP A 669 -7.13 -0.83 25.83
CA ASP A 669 -7.30 0.26 24.86
C ASP A 669 -6.01 1.06 24.72
N SER A 670 -5.27 0.88 23.63
CA SER A 670 -4.11 1.68 23.29
C SER A 670 -4.22 2.24 21.89
N PHE A 671 -4.23 3.56 21.76
CA PHE A 671 -4.35 4.27 20.49
C PHE A 671 -3.10 4.09 19.60
N SER A 672 -1.92 3.92 20.22
CA SER A 672 -0.64 3.76 19.55
C SER A 672 -0.46 2.39 18.90
N GLU A 673 -1.02 1.34 19.48
CA GLU A 673 -0.98 0.00 18.90
C GLU A 673 -1.93 -0.16 17.70
N MET A 674 -3.08 0.54 17.71
CA MET A 674 -3.97 0.56 16.52
C MET A 674 -3.31 1.16 15.28
N ALA A 675 -2.27 1.96 15.46
CA ALA A 675 -1.56 2.64 14.37
C ALA A 675 -0.31 1.91 13.89
N GLY A 676 0.04 0.74 14.46
CA GLY A 676 1.30 0.05 14.15
C GLY A 676 2.55 0.86 14.51
N VAL A 677 2.39 1.94 15.28
CA VAL A 677 3.49 2.82 15.68
C VAL A 677 4.05 2.32 17.00
N THR A 678 5.12 1.56 16.95
CA THR A 678 6.02 1.40 18.09
C THR A 678 6.60 2.79 18.39
N VAL A 679 6.26 3.34 19.55
CA VAL A 679 6.84 4.59 20.03
C VAL A 679 8.32 4.32 20.34
N GLY A 680 9.19 4.59 19.38
CA GLY A 680 10.63 4.63 19.58
C GLY A 680 10.93 5.61 20.71
N GLY A 681 11.66 5.14 21.73
CA GLY A 681 12.10 5.96 22.83
C GLY A 681 12.94 7.13 22.32
N GLY A 682 12.44 8.35 22.50
CA GLY A 682 13.25 9.55 22.30
C GLY A 682 14.42 9.50 23.29
N GLY A 683 15.63 9.34 22.73
CA GLY A 683 16.87 9.50 23.47
C GLY A 683 17.01 10.94 23.96
N GLU A 684 17.48 11.07 25.17
CA GLU A 684 17.90 12.31 25.79
C GLU A 684 18.99 13.01 24.96
N ALA A 685 18.81 14.27 24.73
CA ALA A 685 19.85 15.29 24.68
C ALA A 685 19.24 16.66 25.01
#